data_a94e351b620507ed7bfc9fa4c5275030
#
_entry.id   a94e351b620507ed7bfc9fa4c5275030
#
_cell.length_a   1.000
_cell.length_b   1.000
_cell.length_c   1.000
_cell.angle_alpha   90.00
_cell.angle_beta   90.00
_cell.angle_gamma   90.00
#
_symmetry.space_group_name_H-M   'P 1'
#
loop_
_entity.id
_entity.type
_entity.pdbx_description
1 polymer ?
#
loop_
_entity_poly.entity_id
_entity_poly.type
_entity_poly.pdbx_seq_one_letter_code
_entity_poly.pdbx_strand_id
1 'polypeptide(L)'
;MSSIHLPIRQLVEFLLRTGSIDSRFTGFDRALEGARIHRKLQKAAGEDYQAEVFFSAERQAEGLTFLLEGRADGIFTDGSGTTVIDEIKTTAVPYEAITEDMNPCHWAQGMVYGAIYCSRQSLPELNVQLTYYQIDTDQIIRFMRRFSAPELEQFLHKLLCQYAPWARQQLDWAARRSQSLAALPFPFAQYRPGQRALAGEVYRACRAGRDADHKGGSRLFCQAPTGIGKTMSVLFPALRAMGEGSGEKLFYLTARNTTQAAAEDAIARLRTAAPELALRSVTLTAKEKVCLHPDSEGHPACLPELCPYANGYYDRIKDALSALLDDTGSFDRAALAGAAKRFSVCPFELGLDLSEWCDVVIGDYNYLFDPVVHLKRFFDASGDWLFLIDEAHNLPDRARAMYSARFFKSSLTEAKRALGKGKSSLRTALTRADRAFLDIRKACVRLAPRRGQTGAPETDTAQTTLLPSLQDPVPELPEPLYAQDGTVFLRELPSALLSPLRAVQAPLQDWLEANPDADAHAQLLELYFAVQDILRSSERYDSHFVTQLTARSSELELQLLCLDPAPFVEASLSAGRCAALFSATLTPPSYYRGVLGCADARAVALPSPFPAENLGLYCMANISTRYRDRETSVQAVSDALARLTSGKTGNYLAFFPSYAYLRQVYEDFATRHPDIRTLVQESGADDAARAEFLAQFVPQPKETLLGFGVLGGVFGEGVDLAGDRLIGCAIVGVGLPQVNPQQEMLRRYYDAQNGSGFDYAYRYPGMNKVLQAAGRVIRTPEDRGVVLLLDDRFARPDYARLFPPHWQHIRYLHSAEELGQALQDFWQK
;
A
#
# COMPACT_ATOMS: atom_id res chain seq x y z
N MET A 1 5.53 -11.25 -38.72
CA MET A 1 4.38 -10.74 -37.93
C MET A 1 4.69 -11.01 -36.49
N SER A 2 4.53 -10.02 -35.60
CA SER A 2 4.74 -10.24 -34.17
C SER A 2 3.64 -11.15 -33.62
N SER A 3 4.03 -12.22 -32.94
CA SER A 3 3.08 -13.12 -32.26
C SER A 3 2.49 -12.44 -31.04
N ILE A 4 1.19 -12.65 -30.79
CA ILE A 4 0.48 -12.15 -29.59
C ILE A 4 0.70 -13.17 -28.48
N HIS A 5 1.40 -12.77 -27.41
CA HIS A 5 1.57 -13.60 -26.24
C HIS A 5 0.25 -13.66 -25.46
N LEU A 6 -0.29 -14.87 -25.28
CA LEU A 6 -1.59 -15.10 -24.66
C LEU A 6 -1.54 -16.29 -23.69
N PRO A 7 -1.51 -16.05 -22.37
CA PRO A 7 -1.60 -17.11 -21.39
C PRO A 7 -2.90 -17.92 -21.57
N ILE A 8 -2.79 -19.26 -21.58
CA ILE A 8 -3.95 -20.17 -21.80
C ILE A 8 -5.06 -19.89 -20.78
N ARG A 9 -4.70 -19.69 -19.53
CA ARG A 9 -5.66 -19.36 -18.47
C ARG A 9 -6.42 -18.06 -18.76
N GLN A 10 -5.71 -17.02 -19.20
CA GLN A 10 -6.30 -15.73 -19.54
C GLN A 10 -7.31 -15.87 -20.71
N LEU A 11 -6.93 -16.60 -21.78
CA LEU A 11 -7.82 -16.87 -22.92
C LEU A 11 -9.13 -17.53 -22.46
N VAL A 12 -9.00 -18.58 -21.65
CA VAL A 12 -10.14 -19.38 -21.20
C VAL A 12 -11.03 -18.59 -20.23
N GLU A 13 -10.45 -17.97 -19.20
CA GLU A 13 -11.21 -17.21 -18.21
C GLU A 13 -11.89 -15.98 -18.86
N PHE A 14 -11.20 -15.25 -19.75
CA PHE A 14 -11.80 -14.11 -20.44
C PHE A 14 -13.02 -14.49 -21.27
N LEU A 15 -12.97 -15.60 -22.01
CA LEU A 15 -14.05 -15.98 -22.91
C LEU A 15 -15.19 -16.74 -22.22
N LEU A 16 -14.86 -17.62 -21.28
CA LEU A 16 -15.79 -18.63 -20.78
C LEU A 16 -16.24 -18.43 -19.33
N ARG A 17 -15.63 -17.53 -18.59
CA ARG A 17 -16.06 -17.23 -17.23
C ARG A 17 -17.46 -16.62 -17.25
N THR A 18 -18.36 -17.19 -16.44
CA THR A 18 -19.77 -16.79 -16.31
C THR A 18 -20.17 -16.70 -14.84
N GLY A 19 -21.35 -16.17 -14.55
CA GLY A 19 -21.94 -16.10 -13.22
C GLY A 19 -21.56 -14.86 -12.42
N SER A 20 -21.51 -15.00 -11.12
CA SER A 20 -21.52 -13.91 -10.15
C SER A 20 -20.20 -13.75 -9.41
N ILE A 21 -19.97 -12.55 -8.88
CA ILE A 21 -18.97 -12.34 -7.82
C ILE A 21 -19.57 -12.87 -6.52
N ASP A 22 -18.85 -13.74 -5.83
CA ASP A 22 -19.24 -14.25 -4.52
C ASP A 22 -18.07 -14.13 -3.54
N SER A 23 -18.24 -13.29 -2.50
CA SER A 23 -17.20 -13.05 -1.52
C SER A 23 -17.11 -14.10 -0.41
N ARG A 24 -18.09 -15.00 -0.28
CA ARG A 24 -18.09 -16.05 0.75
C ARG A 24 -16.91 -17.01 0.61
N PHE A 25 -16.44 -17.20 -0.61
CA PHE A 25 -15.43 -18.19 -0.94
C PHE A 25 -14.08 -17.61 -1.35
N THR A 26 -13.87 -16.30 -1.22
CA THR A 26 -12.61 -15.65 -1.57
C THR A 26 -11.64 -15.60 -0.39
N GLY A 27 -11.33 -16.74 0.22
CA GLY A 27 -10.25 -16.86 1.20
C GLY A 27 -8.87 -16.84 0.52
N PHE A 28 -7.99 -15.94 0.96
CA PHE A 28 -6.63 -15.77 0.39
C PHE A 28 -5.73 -16.99 0.56
N ASP A 29 -5.99 -17.83 1.56
CA ASP A 29 -5.23 -19.07 1.83
C ASP A 29 -5.44 -20.15 0.78
N ARG A 30 -6.51 -20.08 -0.01
CA ARG A 30 -6.79 -21.07 -1.04
C ARG A 30 -5.70 -21.18 -2.10
N ALA A 31 -5.01 -20.11 -2.44
CA ALA A 31 -3.92 -20.18 -3.42
C ALA A 31 -2.69 -20.92 -2.88
N LEU A 32 -2.31 -20.68 -1.64
CA LEU A 32 -1.17 -21.37 -0.99
C LEU A 32 -1.55 -22.80 -0.61
N GLU A 33 -2.73 -23.02 -0.09
CA GLU A 33 -3.26 -24.34 0.22
C GLU A 33 -3.49 -25.14 -1.06
N GLY A 34 -4.05 -24.52 -2.12
CA GLY A 34 -4.15 -25.11 -3.44
C GLY A 34 -2.81 -25.60 -3.95
N ALA A 35 -1.77 -24.77 -3.92
CA ALA A 35 -0.42 -25.17 -4.35
C ALA A 35 0.17 -26.30 -3.47
N ARG A 36 -0.14 -26.35 -2.17
CA ARG A 36 0.25 -27.46 -1.29
C ARG A 36 -0.49 -28.73 -1.65
N ILE A 37 -1.79 -28.63 -1.89
CA ILE A 37 -2.66 -29.76 -2.28
C ILE A 37 -2.23 -30.29 -3.64
N HIS A 38 -2.00 -29.43 -4.65
CA HIS A 38 -1.48 -29.85 -5.96
C HIS A 38 -0.22 -30.66 -5.78
N ARG A 39 0.78 -30.18 -5.03
CA ARG A 39 2.02 -30.93 -4.75
C ARG A 39 1.78 -32.26 -4.02
N LYS A 40 0.80 -32.31 -3.10
CA LYS A 40 0.41 -33.53 -2.39
C LYS A 40 -0.16 -34.56 -3.37
N LEU A 41 -1.09 -34.15 -4.24
CA LEU A 41 -1.73 -35.01 -5.24
C LEU A 41 -0.73 -35.49 -6.30
N GLN A 42 0.08 -34.58 -6.84
CA GLN A 42 1.13 -34.87 -7.82
C GLN A 42 2.14 -35.90 -7.28
N LYS A 43 2.56 -35.77 -6.02
CA LYS A 43 3.43 -36.77 -5.37
C LYS A 43 2.78 -38.12 -5.14
N ALA A 44 1.46 -38.13 -4.87
CA ALA A 44 0.72 -39.37 -4.66
C ALA A 44 0.34 -40.09 -5.96
N ALA A 45 0.45 -39.42 -7.10
CA ALA A 45 0.05 -39.96 -8.40
C ALA A 45 1.02 -41.00 -9.01
N GLY A 46 2.24 -41.16 -8.43
CA GLY A 46 3.21 -42.17 -8.86
C GLY A 46 4.30 -41.64 -9.79
N GLU A 47 5.23 -42.56 -10.17
CA GLU A 47 6.46 -42.15 -10.92
C GLU A 47 6.17 -41.77 -12.38
N ASP A 48 5.09 -42.26 -12.96
CA ASP A 48 4.70 -41.97 -14.37
C ASP A 48 3.97 -40.63 -14.50
N TYR A 49 3.68 -39.94 -13.42
CA TYR A 49 3.00 -38.65 -13.43
C TYR A 49 3.97 -37.49 -13.63
N GLN A 50 3.87 -36.82 -14.78
CA GLN A 50 4.65 -35.62 -15.09
C GLN A 50 3.91 -34.38 -14.57
N ALA A 51 4.39 -33.82 -13.46
CA ALA A 51 3.79 -32.64 -12.83
C ALA A 51 4.27 -31.33 -13.49
N GLU A 52 3.43 -30.30 -13.46
CA GLU A 52 3.75 -28.93 -13.87
C GLU A 52 4.35 -28.81 -15.29
N VAL A 53 3.71 -29.49 -16.27
CA VAL A 53 4.22 -29.55 -17.65
C VAL A 53 3.98 -28.22 -18.36
N PHE A 54 5.05 -27.57 -18.78
CA PHE A 54 4.99 -26.31 -19.50
C PHE A 54 4.65 -26.51 -20.99
N PHE A 55 3.71 -25.73 -21.46
CA PHE A 55 3.29 -25.67 -22.85
C PHE A 55 3.60 -24.30 -23.44
N SER A 56 4.14 -24.28 -24.65
CA SER A 56 4.26 -23.11 -25.51
C SER A 56 3.99 -23.55 -26.94
N ALA A 57 3.05 -22.91 -27.63
CA ALA A 57 2.67 -23.26 -28.99
C ALA A 57 2.15 -22.02 -29.74
N GLU A 58 2.58 -21.90 -31.00
CA GLU A 58 2.02 -20.92 -31.92
C GLU A 58 0.78 -21.48 -32.62
N ARG A 59 -0.27 -20.67 -32.74
CA ARG A 59 -1.49 -20.96 -33.50
C ARG A 59 -1.93 -19.74 -34.29
N GLN A 60 -2.52 -20.00 -35.45
CA GLN A 60 -3.07 -18.95 -36.32
C GLN A 60 -4.59 -18.99 -36.32
N ALA A 61 -5.20 -17.83 -36.15
CA ALA A 61 -6.64 -17.64 -36.32
C ALA A 61 -6.93 -16.19 -36.77
N GLU A 62 -7.87 -16.04 -37.72
CA GLU A 62 -8.31 -14.74 -38.23
C GLU A 62 -7.16 -13.84 -38.71
N GLY A 63 -6.08 -14.41 -39.27
CA GLY A 63 -4.91 -13.69 -39.76
C GLY A 63 -3.96 -13.18 -38.67
N LEU A 64 -4.18 -13.56 -37.40
CA LEU A 64 -3.32 -13.29 -36.26
C LEU A 64 -2.53 -14.53 -35.86
N THR A 65 -1.33 -14.33 -35.32
CA THR A 65 -0.50 -15.42 -34.74
C THR A 65 -0.51 -15.26 -33.22
N PHE A 66 -0.93 -16.29 -32.51
CA PHE A 66 -0.99 -16.33 -31.05
C PHE A 66 0.10 -17.28 -30.53
N LEU A 67 0.93 -16.79 -29.58
CA LEU A 67 1.82 -17.62 -28.80
C LEU A 67 1.09 -17.97 -27.49
N LEU A 68 0.60 -19.19 -27.41
CA LEU A 68 -0.12 -19.71 -26.25
C LEU A 68 0.86 -20.31 -25.27
N GLU A 69 0.80 -19.87 -24.01
CA GLU A 69 1.66 -20.39 -22.95
C GLU A 69 0.86 -20.73 -21.69
N GLY A 70 1.28 -21.82 -21.01
CA GLY A 70 0.67 -22.25 -19.77
C GLY A 70 1.32 -23.50 -19.19
N ARG A 71 0.84 -23.93 -18.03
CA ARG A 71 1.27 -25.17 -17.38
C ARG A 71 0.07 -26.02 -17.05
N ALA A 72 0.07 -27.27 -17.49
CA ALA A 72 -0.88 -28.28 -17.03
C ALA A 72 -0.41 -28.83 -15.69
N ASP A 73 -1.36 -29.10 -14.79
CA ASP A 73 -1.06 -29.63 -13.46
C ASP A 73 -0.40 -31.02 -13.54
N GLY A 74 -0.79 -31.83 -14.52
CA GLY A 74 -0.16 -33.12 -14.73
C GLY A 74 -0.47 -33.83 -16.06
N ILE A 75 0.43 -34.72 -16.43
CA ILE A 75 0.27 -35.64 -17.57
C ILE A 75 0.70 -37.03 -17.15
N PHE A 76 -0.11 -38.02 -17.46
CA PHE A 76 0.21 -39.44 -17.22
C PHE A 76 -0.40 -40.34 -18.28
N THR A 77 -0.04 -41.63 -18.27
CA THR A 77 -0.66 -42.65 -19.12
C THR A 77 -1.51 -43.57 -18.25
N ASP A 78 -2.77 -43.72 -18.60
CA ASP A 78 -3.67 -44.60 -17.86
C ASP A 78 -3.40 -46.11 -18.13
N GLY A 79 -4.10 -46.98 -17.37
CA GLY A 79 -3.93 -48.43 -17.50
C GLY A 79 -4.31 -49.00 -18.85
N SER A 80 -4.93 -48.26 -19.75
CA SER A 80 -5.22 -48.62 -21.16
C SER A 80 -4.13 -48.17 -22.13
N GLY A 81 -3.11 -47.45 -21.66
CA GLY A 81 -2.07 -46.86 -22.50
C GLY A 81 -2.47 -45.52 -23.15
N THR A 82 -3.59 -44.92 -22.72
CA THR A 82 -4.07 -43.63 -23.22
C THR A 82 -3.45 -42.48 -22.39
N THR A 83 -2.95 -41.45 -23.05
CA THR A 83 -2.46 -40.23 -22.39
C THR A 83 -3.61 -39.45 -21.73
N VAL A 84 -3.39 -39.00 -20.52
CA VAL A 84 -4.32 -38.19 -19.73
C VAL A 84 -3.69 -36.86 -19.39
N ILE A 85 -4.38 -35.76 -19.68
CA ILE A 85 -4.08 -34.41 -19.15
C ILE A 85 -4.92 -34.25 -17.88
N ASP A 86 -4.27 -34.01 -16.74
CA ASP A 86 -4.94 -33.83 -15.45
C ASP A 86 -4.92 -32.34 -15.04
N GLU A 87 -6.11 -31.81 -14.80
CA GLU A 87 -6.30 -30.44 -14.30
C GLU A 87 -6.85 -30.53 -12.88
N ILE A 88 -6.03 -30.13 -11.91
CA ILE A 88 -6.35 -30.22 -10.47
C ILE A 88 -7.00 -28.92 -10.00
N LYS A 89 -8.11 -29.04 -9.31
CA LYS A 89 -8.82 -27.91 -8.72
C LYS A 89 -9.16 -28.18 -7.27
N THR A 90 -8.85 -27.22 -6.40
CA THR A 90 -9.32 -27.22 -5.02
C THR A 90 -10.65 -26.49 -4.90
N THR A 91 -11.56 -27.01 -4.12
CA THR A 91 -12.89 -26.42 -3.92
C THR A 91 -13.36 -26.63 -2.49
N ALA A 92 -14.17 -25.68 -1.98
CA ALA A 92 -14.92 -25.82 -0.74
C ALA A 92 -16.40 -26.19 -1.00
N VAL A 93 -16.78 -26.35 -2.25
CA VAL A 93 -18.13 -26.84 -2.59
C VAL A 93 -18.30 -28.21 -1.93
N PRO A 94 -19.46 -28.47 -1.24
CA PRO A 94 -19.73 -29.76 -0.64
C PRO A 94 -19.55 -30.89 -1.64
N TYR A 95 -18.98 -32.01 -1.20
CA TYR A 95 -18.59 -33.12 -2.09
C TYR A 95 -19.74 -33.59 -3.00
N GLU A 96 -20.96 -33.65 -2.45
CA GLU A 96 -22.16 -34.06 -3.14
C GLU A 96 -22.66 -33.09 -4.21
N ALA A 97 -22.22 -31.83 -4.12
CA ALA A 97 -22.55 -30.75 -5.05
C ALA A 97 -21.49 -30.53 -6.14
N ILE A 98 -20.36 -31.25 -6.09
CA ILE A 98 -19.33 -31.18 -7.11
C ILE A 98 -19.82 -31.95 -8.35
N THR A 99 -20.01 -31.23 -9.44
CA THR A 99 -20.41 -31.82 -10.74
C THR A 99 -19.32 -31.57 -11.78
N GLU A 100 -19.35 -32.40 -12.85
CA GLU A 100 -18.36 -32.24 -13.93
C GLU A 100 -18.48 -30.92 -14.69
N ASP A 101 -19.66 -30.31 -14.74
CA ASP A 101 -19.94 -29.06 -15.46
C ASP A 101 -19.99 -27.84 -14.54
N MET A 102 -19.49 -27.97 -13.29
CA MET A 102 -19.52 -26.92 -12.30
C MET A 102 -18.82 -25.61 -12.77
N ASN A 103 -17.75 -25.75 -13.56
CA ASN A 103 -17.04 -24.60 -14.12
C ASN A 103 -16.49 -24.94 -15.53
N PRO A 104 -17.06 -24.37 -16.60
CA PRO A 104 -16.62 -24.63 -17.95
C PRO A 104 -15.16 -24.28 -18.25
N CYS A 105 -14.58 -23.32 -17.50
CA CYS A 105 -13.18 -22.95 -17.66
C CYS A 105 -12.22 -24.12 -17.34
N HIS A 106 -12.59 -25.00 -16.41
CA HIS A 106 -11.72 -26.11 -16.00
C HIS A 106 -11.54 -27.12 -17.13
N TRP A 107 -12.64 -27.53 -17.78
CA TRP A 107 -12.56 -28.38 -18.98
C TRP A 107 -11.80 -27.71 -20.11
N ALA A 108 -12.08 -26.43 -20.34
CA ALA A 108 -11.48 -25.69 -21.42
C ALA A 108 -9.94 -25.57 -21.25
N GLN A 109 -9.43 -25.41 -20.04
CA GLN A 109 -7.98 -25.42 -19.77
C GLN A 109 -7.37 -26.75 -20.18
N GLY A 110 -7.91 -27.86 -19.68
CA GLY A 110 -7.46 -29.22 -20.03
C GLY A 110 -7.56 -29.53 -21.53
N MET A 111 -8.63 -29.09 -22.19
CA MET A 111 -8.82 -29.26 -23.65
C MET A 111 -7.78 -28.46 -24.45
N VAL A 112 -7.45 -27.23 -24.07
CA VAL A 112 -6.42 -26.43 -24.74
C VAL A 112 -5.03 -27.07 -24.56
N TYR A 113 -4.68 -27.53 -23.35
CA TYR A 113 -3.45 -28.30 -23.16
C TYR A 113 -3.44 -29.59 -23.99
N GLY A 114 -4.59 -30.28 -24.04
CA GLY A 114 -4.77 -31.49 -24.86
C GLY A 114 -4.55 -31.22 -26.34
N ALA A 115 -5.09 -30.14 -26.90
CA ALA A 115 -4.89 -29.75 -28.30
C ALA A 115 -3.38 -29.56 -28.62
N ILE A 116 -2.68 -28.84 -27.76
CA ILE A 116 -1.26 -28.56 -27.92
C ILE A 116 -0.44 -29.85 -27.80
N TYR A 117 -0.78 -30.71 -26.83
CA TYR A 117 -0.08 -31.99 -26.63
C TYR A 117 -0.30 -32.97 -27.75
N CYS A 118 -1.55 -33.18 -28.21
CA CYS A 118 -1.86 -34.05 -29.38
C CYS A 118 -1.08 -33.61 -30.62
N SER A 119 -1.07 -32.32 -30.91
CA SER A 119 -0.31 -31.74 -32.04
C SER A 119 1.20 -32.00 -31.92
N ARG A 120 1.77 -31.84 -30.71
CA ARG A 120 3.21 -32.01 -30.42
C ARG A 120 3.65 -33.48 -30.50
N GLN A 121 2.81 -34.40 -30.02
CA GLN A 121 3.11 -35.85 -29.94
C GLN A 121 2.50 -36.66 -31.06
N SER A 122 1.78 -36.02 -31.98
CA SER A 122 1.05 -36.67 -33.08
C SER A 122 0.09 -37.77 -32.59
N LEU A 123 -0.61 -37.48 -31.45
CA LEU A 123 -1.59 -38.40 -30.91
C LEU A 123 -2.94 -38.21 -31.59
N PRO A 124 -3.69 -39.32 -31.93
CA PRO A 124 -5.02 -39.20 -32.51
C PRO A 124 -6.10 -38.76 -31.50
N GLU A 125 -5.88 -39.04 -30.22
CA GLU A 125 -6.82 -38.77 -29.13
C GLU A 125 -6.10 -38.80 -27.79
N LEU A 126 -6.73 -38.25 -26.75
CA LEU A 126 -6.31 -38.35 -25.35
C LEU A 126 -7.52 -38.21 -24.42
N ASN A 127 -7.28 -38.46 -23.15
CA ASN A 127 -8.24 -38.16 -22.08
C ASN A 127 -7.89 -36.84 -21.41
N VAL A 128 -8.90 -36.05 -21.07
CA VAL A 128 -8.79 -34.93 -20.13
C VAL A 128 -9.46 -35.34 -18.83
N GLN A 129 -8.76 -35.17 -17.72
CA GLN A 129 -9.28 -35.44 -16.38
C GLN A 129 -9.38 -34.15 -15.60
N LEU A 130 -10.51 -33.95 -14.91
CA LEU A 130 -10.64 -32.91 -13.86
C LEU A 130 -10.54 -33.61 -12.51
N THR A 131 -9.56 -33.22 -11.72
CA THR A 131 -9.38 -33.73 -10.36
C THR A 131 -9.77 -32.64 -9.37
N TYR A 132 -10.98 -32.78 -8.77
CA TYR A 132 -11.42 -31.89 -7.69
C TYR A 132 -10.99 -32.43 -6.34
N TYR A 133 -10.34 -31.60 -5.55
CA TYR A 133 -10.04 -31.88 -4.16
C TYR A 133 -10.93 -31.00 -3.28
N GLN A 134 -11.78 -31.61 -2.49
CA GLN A 134 -12.61 -30.91 -1.53
C GLN A 134 -11.79 -30.65 -0.26
N ILE A 135 -11.60 -29.36 0.08
CA ILE A 135 -10.60 -28.91 1.07
C ILE A 135 -10.95 -29.39 2.49
N ASP A 136 -12.25 -29.39 2.87
CA ASP A 136 -12.69 -29.63 4.23
C ASP A 136 -12.73 -31.12 4.60
N THR A 137 -12.94 -31.99 3.60
CA THR A 137 -13.10 -33.44 3.82
C THR A 137 -11.94 -34.27 3.29
N ASP A 138 -10.93 -33.64 2.65
CA ASP A 138 -9.82 -34.31 1.96
C ASP A 138 -10.29 -35.31 0.86
N GLN A 139 -11.56 -35.19 0.44
CA GLN A 139 -12.14 -36.08 -0.58
C GLN A 139 -11.74 -35.64 -1.99
N ILE A 140 -11.59 -36.63 -2.86
CA ILE A 140 -11.19 -36.41 -4.25
C ILE A 140 -12.25 -36.98 -5.15
N ILE A 141 -12.74 -36.19 -6.11
CA ILE A 141 -13.57 -36.66 -7.19
C ILE A 141 -12.88 -36.44 -8.53
N ARG A 142 -12.97 -37.36 -9.45
CA ARG A 142 -12.38 -37.29 -10.78
C ARG A 142 -13.43 -37.49 -11.84
N PHE A 143 -13.44 -36.58 -12.81
CA PHE A 143 -14.24 -36.70 -14.03
C PHE A 143 -13.29 -36.82 -15.20
N MET A 144 -13.56 -37.74 -16.12
CA MET A 144 -12.70 -37.97 -17.26
C MET A 144 -13.53 -37.97 -18.55
N ARG A 145 -13.05 -37.28 -19.56
CA ARG A 145 -13.64 -37.24 -20.90
C ARG A 145 -12.57 -37.54 -21.94
N ARG A 146 -12.93 -38.35 -22.95
CA ARG A 146 -12.06 -38.64 -24.09
C ARG A 146 -12.34 -37.67 -25.21
N PHE A 147 -11.29 -37.20 -25.85
CA PHE A 147 -11.34 -36.26 -26.97
C PHE A 147 -10.42 -36.72 -28.08
N SER A 148 -10.86 -36.61 -29.32
CA SER A 148 -10.00 -36.76 -30.49
C SER A 148 -9.18 -35.50 -30.74
N ALA A 149 -8.02 -35.63 -31.34
CA ALA A 149 -7.16 -34.48 -31.69
C ALA A 149 -7.87 -33.43 -32.57
N PRO A 150 -8.71 -33.84 -33.59
CA PRO A 150 -9.50 -32.86 -34.35
C PRO A 150 -10.51 -32.09 -33.52
N GLU A 151 -11.20 -32.73 -32.55
CA GLU A 151 -12.15 -32.05 -31.67
C GLU A 151 -11.45 -31.02 -30.80
N LEU A 152 -10.30 -31.37 -30.22
CA LEU A 152 -9.50 -30.44 -29.39
C LEU A 152 -8.96 -29.26 -30.20
N GLU A 153 -8.44 -29.50 -31.40
CA GLU A 153 -7.93 -28.45 -32.26
C GLU A 153 -9.06 -27.52 -32.75
N GLN A 154 -10.23 -28.09 -33.08
CA GLN A 154 -11.41 -27.30 -33.45
C GLN A 154 -11.89 -26.43 -32.28
N PHE A 155 -11.87 -26.97 -31.07
CA PHE A 155 -12.22 -26.20 -29.85
C PHE A 155 -11.25 -25.04 -29.63
N LEU A 156 -9.94 -25.31 -29.68
CA LEU A 156 -8.93 -24.28 -29.55
C LEU A 156 -9.07 -23.21 -30.63
N HIS A 157 -9.23 -23.62 -31.90
CA HIS A 157 -9.41 -22.67 -32.99
C HIS A 157 -10.66 -21.80 -32.82
N LYS A 158 -11.77 -22.38 -32.33
CA LYS A 158 -12.99 -21.61 -31.99
C LYS A 158 -12.73 -20.55 -30.93
N LEU A 159 -12.02 -20.89 -29.86
CA LEU A 159 -11.65 -19.90 -28.81
C LEU A 159 -10.80 -18.78 -29.39
N LEU A 160 -9.82 -19.11 -30.22
CA LEU A 160 -8.96 -18.10 -30.82
C LEU A 160 -9.71 -17.18 -31.79
N CYS A 161 -10.65 -17.70 -32.58
CA CYS A 161 -11.54 -16.93 -33.44
C CYS A 161 -12.42 -15.98 -32.62
N GLN A 162 -12.92 -16.40 -31.45
CA GLN A 162 -13.69 -15.55 -30.54
C GLN A 162 -12.85 -14.47 -29.86
N TYR A 163 -11.58 -14.75 -29.60
CA TYR A 163 -10.66 -13.78 -28.98
C TYR A 163 -10.04 -12.81 -30.01
N ALA A 164 -9.94 -13.19 -31.27
CA ALA A 164 -9.28 -12.43 -32.33
C ALA A 164 -9.77 -10.97 -32.48
N PRO A 165 -11.07 -10.65 -32.36
CA PRO A 165 -11.53 -9.26 -32.40
C PRO A 165 -10.93 -8.40 -31.28
N TRP A 166 -10.85 -8.93 -30.06
CA TRP A 166 -10.27 -8.27 -28.91
C TRP A 166 -8.77 -8.06 -29.08
N ALA A 167 -8.07 -9.10 -29.56
CA ALA A 167 -6.65 -9.02 -29.86
C ALA A 167 -6.35 -7.98 -30.96
N ARG A 168 -7.15 -7.93 -32.00
CA ARG A 168 -7.02 -6.94 -33.09
C ARG A 168 -7.23 -5.51 -32.56
N GLN A 169 -8.29 -5.29 -31.78
CA GLN A 169 -8.55 -4.00 -31.14
C GLN A 169 -7.37 -3.56 -30.25
N GLN A 170 -6.77 -4.49 -29.50
CA GLN A 170 -5.61 -4.20 -28.64
C GLN A 170 -4.36 -3.84 -29.46
N LEU A 171 -4.08 -4.56 -30.57
CA LEU A 171 -2.97 -4.26 -31.47
C LEU A 171 -3.14 -2.90 -32.15
N ASP A 172 -4.33 -2.63 -32.69
CA ASP A 172 -4.65 -1.36 -33.33
C ASP A 172 -4.55 -0.20 -32.32
N TRP A 173 -5.03 -0.44 -31.11
CA TRP A 173 -4.90 0.54 -30.02
C TRP A 173 -3.43 0.79 -29.68
N ALA A 174 -2.62 -0.26 -29.49
CA ALA A 174 -1.20 -0.14 -29.18
C ALA A 174 -0.41 0.62 -30.25
N ALA A 175 -0.73 0.41 -31.53
CA ALA A 175 -0.13 1.14 -32.64
C ALA A 175 -0.49 2.64 -32.59
N ARG A 176 -1.79 2.96 -32.47
CA ARG A 176 -2.29 4.34 -32.35
C ARG A 176 -1.71 5.05 -31.13
N ARG A 177 -1.73 4.37 -29.98
CA ARG A 177 -1.13 4.86 -28.71
C ARG A 177 0.34 5.20 -28.92
N SER A 178 1.13 4.26 -29.42
CA SER A 178 2.58 4.47 -29.59
C SER A 178 2.86 5.63 -30.54
N GLN A 179 2.14 5.74 -31.65
CA GLN A 179 2.28 6.87 -32.58
C GLN A 179 1.93 8.21 -31.93
N SER A 180 0.79 8.30 -31.21
CA SER A 180 0.35 9.54 -30.56
C SER A 180 1.25 9.94 -29.40
N LEU A 181 1.73 8.98 -28.58
CA LEU A 181 2.65 9.23 -27.49
C LEU A 181 4.05 9.66 -27.99
N ALA A 182 4.55 9.06 -29.07
CA ALA A 182 5.82 9.47 -29.70
C ALA A 182 5.77 10.91 -30.26
N ALA A 183 4.59 11.41 -30.61
CA ALA A 183 4.39 12.78 -31.08
C ALA A 183 3.94 13.76 -29.99
N LEU A 184 3.71 13.28 -28.75
CA LEU A 184 3.12 14.05 -27.65
C LEU A 184 3.91 15.33 -27.36
N PRO A 185 3.32 16.55 -27.48
CA PRO A 185 3.98 17.80 -27.14
C PRO A 185 3.97 18.01 -25.62
N PHE A 186 4.90 18.81 -25.14
CA PHE A 186 4.84 19.28 -23.75
C PHE A 186 3.65 20.26 -23.61
N PRO A 187 2.78 20.10 -22.57
CA PRO A 187 1.49 20.80 -22.53
C PRO A 187 1.55 22.27 -22.10
N PHE A 188 2.73 22.81 -21.87
CA PHE A 188 2.94 24.21 -21.49
C PHE A 188 3.88 24.90 -22.47
N ALA A 189 3.74 26.23 -22.59
CA ALA A 189 4.59 27.03 -23.49
C ALA A 189 6.09 26.95 -23.12
N GLN A 190 6.40 26.82 -21.82
CA GLN A 190 7.78 26.76 -21.32
C GLN A 190 7.90 25.79 -20.13
N TYR A 191 9.07 25.19 -19.99
CA TYR A 191 9.42 24.45 -18.78
C TYR A 191 9.75 25.42 -17.63
N ARG A 192 9.31 25.07 -16.44
CA ARG A 192 9.77 25.73 -15.21
C ARG A 192 11.26 25.41 -14.95
N PRO A 193 11.99 26.26 -14.20
CA PRO A 193 13.36 25.94 -13.79
C PRO A 193 13.46 24.54 -13.14
N GLY A 194 14.42 23.73 -13.59
CA GLY A 194 14.60 22.36 -13.12
C GLY A 194 13.65 21.31 -13.71
N GLN A 195 12.49 21.70 -14.24
CA GLN A 195 11.47 20.77 -14.74
C GLN A 195 11.97 19.93 -15.92
N ARG A 196 12.68 20.55 -16.88
CA ARG A 196 13.26 19.84 -18.04
C ARG A 196 14.34 18.85 -17.62
N ALA A 197 15.12 19.18 -16.58
CA ALA A 197 16.14 18.29 -16.03
C ALA A 197 15.49 17.04 -15.41
N LEU A 198 14.45 17.21 -14.59
CA LEU A 198 13.68 16.10 -14.03
C LEU A 198 13.11 15.21 -15.12
N ALA A 199 12.44 15.81 -16.10
CA ALA A 199 11.85 15.08 -17.23
C ALA A 199 12.90 14.26 -17.99
N GLY A 200 14.10 14.83 -18.20
CA GLY A 200 15.21 14.14 -18.84
C GLY A 200 15.74 12.95 -18.03
N GLU A 201 15.79 13.07 -16.69
CA GLU A 201 16.22 11.95 -15.84
C GLU A 201 15.20 10.80 -15.87
N VAL A 202 13.90 11.10 -15.75
CA VAL A 202 12.84 10.09 -15.82
C VAL A 202 12.82 9.42 -17.20
N TYR A 203 12.91 10.20 -18.28
CA TYR A 203 12.98 9.66 -19.63
C TYR A 203 14.16 8.68 -19.80
N ARG A 204 15.36 9.06 -19.35
CA ARG A 204 16.55 8.18 -19.40
C ARG A 204 16.35 6.90 -18.57
N ALA A 205 15.77 7.02 -17.40
CA ALA A 205 15.48 5.87 -16.54
C ALA A 205 14.49 4.89 -17.21
N CYS A 206 13.41 5.39 -17.81
CA CYS A 206 12.47 4.56 -18.58
C CYS A 206 13.12 3.87 -19.79
N ARG A 207 14.06 4.58 -20.48
CA ARG A 207 14.77 4.06 -21.65
C ARG A 207 15.85 3.05 -21.30
N ALA A 208 16.51 3.18 -20.15
CA ALA A 208 17.62 2.30 -19.76
C ALA A 208 17.20 0.82 -19.68
N GLY A 209 15.96 0.56 -19.31
CA GLY A 209 15.40 -0.78 -19.36
C GLY A 209 16.00 -1.74 -18.34
N ARG A 210 15.85 -3.04 -18.64
CA ARG A 210 16.52 -4.14 -17.93
C ARG A 210 17.81 -4.45 -18.67
N ASP A 211 18.94 -4.03 -18.14
CA ASP A 211 20.24 -4.51 -18.62
C ASP A 211 20.45 -5.97 -18.18
N ALA A 212 21.25 -6.70 -18.97
CA ALA A 212 21.58 -8.11 -18.69
C ALA A 212 22.21 -8.31 -17.29
N ASP A 213 22.85 -7.27 -16.76
CA ASP A 213 23.48 -7.24 -15.43
C ASP A 213 22.53 -6.75 -14.31
N HIS A 214 21.40 -6.08 -14.66
CA HIS A 214 20.41 -5.55 -13.70
C HIS A 214 19.06 -6.24 -13.87
N LYS A 215 18.91 -7.44 -13.32
CA LYS A 215 17.66 -8.23 -13.35
C LYS A 215 16.43 -7.47 -12.78
N GLY A 216 16.66 -6.41 -11.99
CA GLY A 216 15.61 -5.65 -11.30
C GLY A 216 15.09 -4.41 -12.03
N GLY A 217 15.56 -4.08 -13.24
CA GLY A 217 15.18 -2.85 -13.95
C GLY A 217 15.81 -1.57 -13.40
N SER A 218 15.56 -0.43 -14.05
CA SER A 218 16.11 0.88 -13.67
C SER A 218 15.43 1.47 -12.44
N ARG A 219 16.20 2.08 -11.54
CA ARG A 219 15.68 2.75 -10.32
C ARG A 219 16.19 4.18 -10.27
N LEU A 220 15.28 5.13 -10.03
CA LEU A 220 15.58 6.56 -9.97
C LEU A 220 14.92 7.20 -8.75
N PHE A 221 15.69 7.86 -7.91
CA PHE A 221 15.19 8.70 -6.83
C PHE A 221 15.29 10.17 -7.22
N CYS A 222 14.18 10.90 -7.15
CA CYS A 222 14.12 12.30 -7.50
C CYS A 222 13.64 13.14 -6.33
N GLN A 223 14.53 13.89 -5.70
CA GLN A 223 14.11 14.96 -4.81
C GLN A 223 13.82 16.21 -5.62
N ALA A 224 12.54 16.55 -5.73
CA ALA A 224 12.07 17.66 -6.54
C ALA A 224 11.21 18.60 -5.69
N PRO A 225 11.65 19.83 -5.43
CA PRO A 225 10.93 20.79 -4.58
C PRO A 225 9.48 21.02 -5.03
N THR A 226 8.67 21.53 -4.11
CA THR A 226 7.30 21.99 -4.44
C THR A 226 7.33 23.05 -5.55
N GLY A 227 6.27 23.15 -6.34
CA GLY A 227 6.17 24.16 -7.41
C GLY A 227 6.88 23.84 -8.73
N ILE A 228 7.79 22.87 -8.76
CA ILE A 228 8.47 22.46 -10.01
C ILE A 228 7.54 21.79 -11.04
N GLY A 229 6.35 21.36 -10.62
CA GLY A 229 5.42 20.62 -11.47
C GLY A 229 5.80 19.13 -11.60
N LYS A 230 6.09 18.49 -10.47
CA LYS A 230 6.53 17.07 -10.36
C LYS A 230 5.73 16.13 -11.23
N THR A 231 4.40 16.11 -11.05
CA THR A 231 3.49 15.17 -11.72
C THR A 231 3.67 15.20 -13.24
N MET A 232 3.64 16.37 -13.84
CA MET A 232 3.84 16.52 -15.29
C MET A 232 5.28 16.17 -15.72
N SER A 233 6.26 16.51 -14.88
CA SER A 233 7.69 16.26 -15.14
C SER A 233 8.06 14.77 -15.11
N VAL A 234 7.25 13.94 -14.50
CA VAL A 234 7.47 12.47 -14.48
C VAL A 234 6.53 11.74 -15.44
N LEU A 235 5.26 12.17 -15.52
CA LEU A 235 4.25 11.52 -16.36
C LEU A 235 4.54 11.73 -17.86
N PHE A 236 4.77 12.96 -18.29
CA PHE A 236 5.03 13.30 -19.70
C PHE A 236 6.24 12.53 -20.28
N PRO A 237 7.43 12.52 -19.66
CA PRO A 237 8.57 11.80 -20.20
C PRO A 237 8.40 10.27 -20.17
N ALA A 238 7.70 9.72 -19.18
CA ALA A 238 7.40 8.31 -19.12
C ALA A 238 6.46 7.88 -20.25
N LEU A 239 5.41 8.66 -20.54
CA LEU A 239 4.51 8.45 -21.67
C LEU A 239 5.24 8.57 -23.00
N ARG A 240 6.14 9.54 -23.14
CA ARG A 240 7.00 9.68 -24.35
C ARG A 240 7.88 8.43 -24.54
N ALA A 241 8.53 7.97 -23.48
CA ALA A 241 9.35 6.75 -23.52
C ALA A 241 8.52 5.52 -23.90
N MET A 242 7.29 5.41 -23.37
CA MET A 242 6.35 4.36 -23.73
C MET A 242 5.96 4.42 -25.21
N GLY A 243 5.72 5.61 -25.78
CA GLY A 243 5.46 5.81 -27.20
C GLY A 243 6.61 5.35 -28.11
N GLU A 244 7.83 5.39 -27.59
CA GLU A 244 9.04 4.94 -28.28
C GLU A 244 9.42 3.48 -27.97
N GLY A 245 8.48 2.70 -27.42
CA GLY A 245 8.64 1.27 -27.14
C GLY A 245 9.35 0.93 -25.82
N SER A 246 9.46 1.88 -24.89
CA SER A 246 10.05 1.66 -23.57
C SER A 246 8.99 1.58 -22.49
N GLY A 247 8.26 0.48 -22.48
CA GLY A 247 7.19 0.18 -21.53
C GLY A 247 5.84 -0.06 -22.20
N GLU A 248 5.09 -0.99 -21.65
CA GLU A 248 3.75 -1.36 -22.13
C GLU A 248 2.65 -0.67 -21.33
N LYS A 249 2.86 -0.49 -20.03
CA LYS A 249 1.88 0.06 -19.10
C LYS A 249 2.56 0.89 -18.04
N LEU A 250 1.89 1.98 -17.62
CA LEU A 250 2.37 2.89 -16.59
C LEU A 250 1.47 2.80 -15.36
N PHE A 251 2.09 2.62 -14.19
CA PHE A 251 1.43 2.66 -12.88
C PHE A 251 1.87 3.93 -12.14
N TYR A 252 0.93 4.84 -11.91
CA TYR A 252 1.14 6.03 -11.09
C TYR A 252 0.58 5.76 -9.69
N LEU A 253 1.48 5.57 -8.72
CA LEU A 253 1.13 5.12 -7.38
C LEU A 253 1.42 6.18 -6.34
N THR A 254 0.48 6.38 -5.42
CA THR A 254 0.56 7.42 -4.38
C THR A 254 -0.21 7.02 -3.13
N ALA A 255 0.16 7.62 -1.99
CA ALA A 255 -0.48 7.32 -0.71
C ALA A 255 -1.82 8.05 -0.48
N ARG A 256 -2.25 8.97 -1.39
CA ARG A 256 -3.36 9.90 -1.14
C ARG A 256 -4.24 10.17 -2.35
N ASN A 257 -5.54 10.30 -2.10
CA ASN A 257 -6.52 10.64 -3.14
C ASN A 257 -6.26 12.02 -3.80
N THR A 258 -5.76 13.02 -3.04
CA THR A 258 -5.45 14.36 -3.59
C THR A 258 -4.32 14.33 -4.62
N THR A 259 -3.36 13.45 -4.46
CA THR A 259 -2.26 13.26 -5.43
C THR A 259 -2.69 12.38 -6.61
N GLN A 260 -3.68 11.50 -6.45
CA GLN A 260 -4.33 10.81 -7.57
C GLN A 260 -5.02 11.81 -8.50
N ALA A 261 -5.82 12.74 -7.95
CA ALA A 261 -6.45 13.81 -8.71
C ALA A 261 -5.44 14.67 -9.48
N ALA A 262 -4.25 14.93 -8.93
CA ALA A 262 -3.19 15.66 -9.64
C ALA A 262 -2.66 14.89 -10.87
N ALA A 263 -2.63 13.55 -10.83
CA ALA A 263 -2.27 12.74 -11.99
C ALA A 263 -3.40 12.73 -13.04
N GLU A 264 -4.65 12.67 -12.62
CA GLU A 264 -5.83 12.78 -13.50
C GLU A 264 -5.83 14.14 -14.22
N ASP A 265 -5.63 15.24 -13.48
CA ASP A 265 -5.51 16.59 -14.04
C ASP A 265 -4.36 16.71 -15.04
N ALA A 266 -3.23 16.07 -14.75
CA ALA A 266 -2.09 16.06 -15.67
C ALA A 266 -2.43 15.34 -16.99
N ILE A 267 -3.12 14.21 -16.94
CA ILE A 267 -3.60 13.49 -18.13
C ILE A 267 -4.62 14.34 -18.91
N ALA A 268 -5.56 14.97 -18.22
CA ALA A 268 -6.55 15.86 -18.85
C ALA A 268 -5.88 17.02 -19.60
N ARG A 269 -4.84 17.63 -19.00
CA ARG A 269 -4.04 18.68 -19.66
C ARG A 269 -3.30 18.18 -20.89
N LEU A 270 -2.72 16.96 -20.83
CA LEU A 270 -2.07 16.35 -22.01
C LEU A 270 -3.06 16.12 -23.14
N ARG A 271 -4.28 15.69 -22.85
CA ARG A 271 -5.36 15.51 -23.83
C ARG A 271 -5.79 16.84 -24.45
N THR A 272 -5.90 17.91 -23.62
CA THR A 272 -6.22 19.25 -24.10
C THR A 272 -5.13 19.79 -25.04
N ALA A 273 -3.86 19.53 -24.75
CA ALA A 273 -2.74 19.95 -25.56
C ALA A 273 -2.56 19.09 -26.84
N ALA A 274 -3.04 17.86 -26.83
CA ALA A 274 -2.99 16.93 -27.95
C ALA A 274 -4.34 16.20 -28.11
N PRO A 275 -5.34 16.77 -28.81
CA PRO A 275 -6.67 16.19 -28.98
C PRO A 275 -6.66 14.79 -29.61
N GLU A 276 -5.64 14.49 -30.45
CA GLU A 276 -5.47 13.17 -31.08
C GLU A 276 -4.78 12.13 -30.17
N LEU A 277 -4.56 12.45 -28.91
CA LEU A 277 -3.88 11.56 -27.98
C LEU A 277 -4.68 10.28 -27.72
N ALA A 278 -4.20 9.16 -28.22
CA ALA A 278 -4.72 7.84 -27.91
C ALA A 278 -4.09 7.35 -26.59
N LEU A 279 -4.81 7.54 -25.51
CA LEU A 279 -4.36 7.13 -24.16
C LEU A 279 -5.60 6.75 -23.33
N ARG A 280 -5.61 5.58 -22.73
CA ARG A 280 -6.62 5.17 -21.76
C ARG A 280 -6.03 5.17 -20.35
N SER A 281 -6.76 5.72 -19.40
CA SER A 281 -6.34 5.73 -18.00
C SER A 281 -7.48 5.30 -17.08
N VAL A 282 -7.15 4.57 -16.02
CA VAL A 282 -8.09 4.17 -14.98
C VAL A 282 -7.55 4.53 -13.60
N THR A 283 -8.43 5.05 -12.74
CA THR A 283 -8.11 5.30 -11.32
C THR A 283 -8.76 4.24 -10.45
N LEU A 284 -7.93 3.40 -9.85
CA LEU A 284 -8.36 2.36 -8.92
C LEU A 284 -8.57 2.95 -7.52
N THR A 285 -9.75 2.76 -6.98
CA THR A 285 -10.14 3.22 -5.64
C THR A 285 -10.55 2.01 -4.80
N ALA A 286 -10.28 2.05 -3.50
CA ALA A 286 -10.63 0.97 -2.58
C ALA A 286 -12.12 0.62 -2.64
N LYS A 287 -12.44 -0.66 -2.49
CA LYS A 287 -13.78 -1.24 -2.69
C LYS A 287 -14.84 -0.56 -1.80
N GLU A 288 -14.47 -0.28 -0.56
CA GLU A 288 -15.35 0.37 0.42
C GLU A 288 -15.79 1.78 -0.02
N LYS A 289 -14.93 2.47 -0.76
CA LYS A 289 -15.19 3.84 -1.23
C LYS A 289 -16.02 3.92 -2.52
N VAL A 290 -16.03 2.86 -3.32
CA VAL A 290 -16.72 2.84 -4.62
C VAL A 290 -17.94 1.94 -4.66
N CYS A 291 -18.17 1.14 -3.61
CA CYS A 291 -19.32 0.25 -3.52
C CYS A 291 -20.63 1.03 -3.68
N LEU A 292 -21.49 0.59 -4.62
CA LEU A 292 -22.81 1.20 -4.89
C LEU A 292 -23.92 0.54 -4.08
N HIS A 293 -23.64 -0.55 -3.40
CA HIS A 293 -24.58 -1.32 -2.61
C HIS A 293 -23.94 -1.84 -1.31
N PRO A 294 -23.54 -0.94 -0.41
CA PRO A 294 -23.03 -1.34 0.89
C PRO A 294 -24.16 -1.88 1.78
N ASP A 295 -23.79 -2.67 2.80
CA ASP A 295 -24.70 -3.12 3.84
C ASP A 295 -25.12 -1.95 4.78
N SER A 296 -25.88 -2.27 5.83
CA SER A 296 -26.38 -1.29 6.81
C SER A 296 -25.26 -0.61 7.64
N GLU A 297 -24.06 -1.20 7.66
CA GLU A 297 -22.88 -0.66 8.36
C GLU A 297 -21.93 0.06 7.41
N GLY A 298 -22.24 0.09 6.12
CA GLY A 298 -21.44 0.75 5.09
C GLY A 298 -20.37 -0.14 4.47
N HIS A 299 -20.36 -1.44 4.75
CA HIS A 299 -19.36 -2.39 4.21
C HIS A 299 -19.84 -3.05 2.91
N PRO A 300 -18.93 -3.38 1.97
CA PRO A 300 -19.27 -4.10 0.76
C PRO A 300 -19.67 -5.55 1.04
N ALA A 301 -20.96 -5.88 0.89
CA ALA A 301 -21.45 -7.26 0.94
C ALA A 301 -21.62 -7.81 -0.48
N CYS A 302 -20.58 -8.50 -1.00
CA CYS A 302 -20.59 -8.99 -2.38
C CYS A 302 -21.15 -10.41 -2.46
N LEU A 303 -22.44 -10.54 -2.11
CA LEU A 303 -23.21 -11.79 -2.21
C LEU A 303 -24.15 -11.70 -3.41
N PRO A 304 -24.22 -12.71 -4.28
CA PRO A 304 -25.07 -12.69 -5.47
C PRO A 304 -26.55 -12.42 -5.16
N GLU A 305 -27.02 -12.92 -4.03
CA GLU A 305 -28.40 -12.81 -3.57
C GLU A 305 -28.74 -11.38 -3.10
N LEU A 306 -27.75 -10.64 -2.64
CA LEU A 306 -27.93 -9.32 -2.04
C LEU A 306 -27.52 -8.19 -2.97
N CYS A 307 -26.42 -8.36 -3.71
CA CYS A 307 -25.83 -7.29 -4.51
C CYS A 307 -26.16 -7.45 -6.01
N PRO A 308 -26.98 -6.56 -6.61
CA PRO A 308 -27.33 -6.63 -8.03
C PRO A 308 -26.14 -6.42 -8.96
N TYR A 309 -25.07 -5.77 -8.49
CA TYR A 309 -23.85 -5.54 -9.25
C TYR A 309 -22.88 -6.74 -9.21
N ALA A 310 -23.00 -7.60 -8.20
CA ALA A 310 -22.25 -8.83 -8.09
C ALA A 310 -22.93 -9.99 -8.84
N ASN A 311 -24.27 -10.04 -8.79
CA ASN A 311 -25.08 -11.05 -9.47
C ASN A 311 -24.90 -10.98 -11.00
N GLY A 312 -24.46 -12.09 -11.64
CA GLY A 312 -24.24 -12.18 -13.08
C GLY A 312 -23.18 -11.18 -13.61
N TYR A 313 -22.22 -10.83 -12.82
CA TYR A 313 -21.15 -9.89 -13.20
C TYR A 313 -20.39 -10.36 -14.45
N TYR A 314 -19.95 -11.62 -14.44
CA TYR A 314 -19.14 -12.18 -15.53
C TYR A 314 -19.93 -12.36 -16.83
N ASP A 315 -21.23 -12.37 -16.78
CA ASP A 315 -22.11 -12.45 -17.95
C ASP A 315 -22.21 -11.08 -18.67
N ARG A 316 -22.03 -9.99 -17.93
CA ARG A 316 -22.20 -8.60 -18.42
C ARG A 316 -20.90 -7.82 -18.65
N ILE A 317 -19.81 -8.26 -18.04
CA ILE A 317 -18.54 -7.48 -18.06
C ILE A 317 -18.01 -7.29 -19.48
N LYS A 318 -18.14 -8.28 -20.37
CA LYS A 318 -17.64 -8.19 -21.75
C LYS A 318 -18.35 -7.11 -22.55
N ASP A 319 -19.66 -6.96 -22.39
CA ASP A 319 -20.44 -5.91 -23.03
C ASP A 319 -20.05 -4.52 -22.49
N ALA A 320 -19.83 -4.43 -21.17
CA ALA A 320 -19.35 -3.20 -20.55
C ALA A 320 -17.96 -2.81 -21.08
N LEU A 321 -17.02 -3.77 -21.12
CA LEU A 321 -15.68 -3.54 -21.67
C LEU A 321 -15.73 -3.13 -23.13
N SER A 322 -16.48 -3.84 -23.98
CA SER A 322 -16.62 -3.51 -25.39
C SER A 322 -17.07 -2.05 -25.59
N ALA A 323 -18.13 -1.64 -24.88
CA ALA A 323 -18.66 -0.28 -24.98
C ALA A 323 -17.71 0.80 -24.46
N LEU A 324 -16.92 0.51 -23.41
CA LEU A 324 -15.98 1.47 -22.82
C LEU A 324 -14.68 1.58 -23.60
N LEU A 325 -14.25 0.52 -24.25
CA LEU A 325 -13.01 0.50 -25.03
C LEU A 325 -13.14 1.16 -26.42
N ASP A 326 -14.35 1.49 -26.86
CA ASP A 326 -14.58 2.33 -28.05
C ASP A 326 -14.20 3.81 -27.78
N ASP A 327 -14.14 4.21 -26.51
CA ASP A 327 -13.76 5.54 -26.08
C ASP A 327 -12.24 5.61 -25.77
N THR A 328 -11.66 6.79 -25.99
CA THR A 328 -10.28 7.12 -25.61
C THR A 328 -10.20 7.71 -24.20
N GLY A 329 -11.20 7.42 -23.35
CA GLY A 329 -11.50 8.13 -22.11
C GLY A 329 -10.54 7.90 -20.95
N SER A 330 -10.74 8.72 -19.92
CA SER A 330 -10.24 8.50 -18.56
C SER A 330 -11.36 7.89 -17.73
N PHE A 331 -11.08 6.78 -17.08
CA PHE A 331 -12.01 6.08 -16.21
C PHE A 331 -11.69 6.41 -14.75
N ASP A 332 -12.11 7.61 -14.33
CA ASP A 332 -12.05 8.03 -12.94
C ASP A 332 -13.17 7.37 -12.11
N ARG A 333 -13.22 7.67 -10.81
CA ARG A 333 -14.23 7.15 -9.91
C ARG A 333 -15.67 7.43 -10.39
N ALA A 334 -15.93 8.60 -10.93
CA ALA A 334 -17.27 9.00 -11.38
C ALA A 334 -17.65 8.27 -12.68
N ALA A 335 -16.74 8.16 -13.62
CA ALA A 335 -16.92 7.42 -14.87
C ALA A 335 -17.18 5.94 -14.60
N LEU A 336 -16.40 5.31 -13.71
CA LEU A 336 -16.59 3.91 -13.29
C LEU A 336 -17.96 3.71 -12.61
N ALA A 337 -18.39 4.62 -11.72
CA ALA A 337 -19.70 4.53 -11.09
C ALA A 337 -20.86 4.70 -12.10
N GLY A 338 -20.70 5.58 -13.08
CA GLY A 338 -21.68 5.75 -14.18
C GLY A 338 -21.78 4.50 -15.04
N ALA A 339 -20.66 3.93 -15.47
CA ALA A 339 -20.61 2.70 -16.25
C ALA A 339 -21.16 1.50 -15.46
N ALA A 340 -20.80 1.38 -14.18
CA ALA A 340 -21.29 0.34 -13.29
C ALA A 340 -22.82 0.33 -13.19
N LYS A 341 -23.45 1.50 -13.07
CA LYS A 341 -24.93 1.63 -13.07
C LYS A 341 -25.53 1.28 -14.43
N ARG A 342 -24.90 1.72 -15.53
CA ARG A 342 -25.40 1.46 -16.89
C ARG A 342 -25.42 -0.02 -17.23
N PHE A 343 -24.37 -0.77 -16.86
CA PHE A 343 -24.21 -2.18 -17.21
C PHE A 343 -24.54 -3.14 -16.06
N SER A 344 -24.94 -2.63 -14.89
CA SER A 344 -25.21 -3.42 -13.68
C SER A 344 -24.01 -4.29 -13.26
N VAL A 345 -22.80 -3.74 -13.28
CA VAL A 345 -21.56 -4.40 -12.90
C VAL A 345 -20.93 -3.73 -11.68
N CYS A 346 -20.14 -4.47 -10.89
CA CYS A 346 -19.45 -3.91 -9.73
C CYS A 346 -18.40 -2.86 -10.17
N PRO A 347 -18.44 -1.60 -9.68
CA PRO A 347 -17.50 -0.57 -10.10
C PRO A 347 -16.04 -0.86 -9.72
N PHE A 348 -15.81 -1.58 -8.63
CA PHE A 348 -14.47 -1.99 -8.20
C PHE A 348 -13.88 -3.03 -9.17
N GLU A 349 -14.61 -4.11 -9.41
CA GLU A 349 -14.15 -5.17 -10.33
C GLU A 349 -14.06 -4.66 -11.78
N LEU A 350 -15.00 -3.80 -12.21
CA LEU A 350 -14.93 -3.13 -13.51
C LEU A 350 -13.63 -2.32 -13.66
N GLY A 351 -13.23 -1.58 -12.62
CA GLY A 351 -11.97 -0.85 -12.62
C GLY A 351 -10.75 -1.78 -12.74
N LEU A 352 -10.79 -2.91 -12.04
CA LEU A 352 -9.75 -3.94 -12.14
C LEU A 352 -9.69 -4.57 -13.53
N ASP A 353 -10.81 -4.92 -14.14
CA ASP A 353 -10.85 -5.53 -15.47
C ASP A 353 -10.45 -4.51 -16.56
N LEU A 354 -10.92 -3.25 -16.46
CA LEU A 354 -10.48 -2.16 -17.34
C LEU A 354 -8.98 -1.87 -17.23
N SER A 355 -8.37 -2.10 -16.07
CA SER A 355 -6.93 -1.87 -15.90
C SER A 355 -6.06 -2.70 -16.83
N GLU A 356 -6.53 -3.87 -17.29
CA GLU A 356 -5.83 -4.68 -18.28
C GLU A 356 -5.79 -4.01 -19.67
N TRP A 357 -6.79 -3.22 -20.00
CA TRP A 357 -6.97 -2.54 -21.30
C TRP A 357 -6.51 -1.08 -21.29
N CYS A 358 -6.20 -0.52 -20.12
CA CYS A 358 -5.72 0.85 -19.98
C CYS A 358 -4.20 0.93 -20.03
N ASP A 359 -3.69 2.06 -20.52
CA ASP A 359 -2.25 2.34 -20.65
C ASP A 359 -1.67 2.89 -19.35
N VAL A 360 -2.48 3.63 -18.59
CA VAL A 360 -2.12 4.22 -17.30
C VAL A 360 -3.08 3.74 -16.21
N VAL A 361 -2.52 3.22 -15.15
CA VAL A 361 -3.24 2.84 -13.93
C VAL A 361 -2.81 3.76 -12.81
N ILE A 362 -3.75 4.53 -12.26
CA ILE A 362 -3.54 5.40 -11.11
C ILE A 362 -4.11 4.70 -9.87
N GLY A 363 -3.37 4.67 -8.76
CA GLY A 363 -3.83 3.98 -7.56
C GLY A 363 -3.02 4.22 -6.31
N ASP A 364 -3.39 3.52 -5.23
CA ASP A 364 -2.65 3.53 -3.97
C ASP A 364 -1.41 2.62 -4.06
N TYR A 365 -0.43 2.87 -3.19
CA TYR A 365 0.76 2.02 -3.03
C TYR A 365 0.43 0.54 -2.80
N ASN A 366 -0.69 0.26 -2.14
CA ASN A 366 -1.13 -1.09 -1.82
C ASN A 366 -1.22 -1.97 -3.08
N TYR A 367 -1.60 -1.41 -4.21
CA TYR A 367 -1.72 -2.15 -5.46
C TYR A 367 -0.41 -2.72 -6.01
N LEU A 368 0.74 -2.25 -5.51
CA LEU A 368 2.04 -2.81 -5.86
C LEU A 368 2.75 -3.47 -4.67
N PHE A 369 2.67 -2.86 -3.47
CA PHE A 369 3.53 -3.23 -2.34
C PHE A 369 2.85 -4.09 -1.28
N ASP A 370 1.51 -4.08 -1.20
CA ASP A 370 0.81 -4.86 -0.18
C ASP A 370 0.78 -6.34 -0.53
N PRO A 371 1.25 -7.23 0.34
CA PRO A 371 1.34 -8.66 0.03
C PRO A 371 -0.02 -9.35 -0.16
N VAL A 372 -1.12 -8.68 0.19
CA VAL A 372 -2.49 -9.21 0.11
C VAL A 372 -3.24 -8.66 -1.08
N VAL A 373 -3.19 -7.34 -1.29
CA VAL A 373 -4.03 -6.64 -2.28
C VAL A 373 -3.30 -6.22 -3.55
N HIS A 374 -1.99 -6.50 -3.67
CA HIS A 374 -1.27 -6.18 -4.91
C HIS A 374 -1.94 -6.81 -6.14
N LEU A 375 -1.81 -6.15 -7.26
CA LEU A 375 -2.45 -6.56 -8.51
C LEU A 375 -1.72 -7.79 -9.11
N LYS A 376 -2.08 -8.98 -8.63
CA LYS A 376 -1.50 -10.27 -9.09
C LYS A 376 -1.55 -10.44 -10.59
N ARG A 377 -2.61 -9.95 -11.25
CA ARG A 377 -2.78 -9.98 -12.71
C ARG A 377 -1.64 -9.30 -13.47
N PHE A 378 -0.86 -8.41 -12.81
CA PHE A 378 0.29 -7.72 -13.41
C PHE A 378 1.62 -8.13 -12.77
N PHE A 379 1.66 -8.43 -11.47
CA PHE A 379 2.89 -8.49 -10.71
C PHE A 379 3.29 -9.90 -10.24
N ASP A 380 2.52 -10.93 -10.55
CA ASP A 380 2.94 -12.34 -10.36
C ASP A 380 4.06 -12.72 -11.32
N ALA A 381 4.22 -11.99 -12.43
CA ALA A 381 5.33 -12.08 -13.34
C ALA A 381 5.91 -10.69 -13.63
N SER A 382 7.17 -10.66 -14.04
CA SER A 382 7.77 -9.39 -14.45
C SER A 382 7.29 -8.99 -15.86
N GLY A 383 7.02 -7.69 -16.05
CA GLY A 383 6.58 -7.10 -17.31
C GLY A 383 7.28 -5.78 -17.64
N ASP A 384 7.00 -5.22 -18.80
CA ASP A 384 7.52 -3.91 -19.21
C ASP A 384 6.73 -2.76 -18.56
N TRP A 385 6.63 -2.82 -17.22
CA TRP A 385 5.88 -1.86 -16.41
C TRP A 385 6.74 -0.66 -16.03
N LEU A 386 6.17 0.55 -16.16
CA LEU A 386 6.76 1.79 -15.66
C LEU A 386 6.09 2.19 -14.36
N PHE A 387 6.84 2.25 -13.26
CA PHE A 387 6.34 2.69 -11.96
C PHE A 387 6.72 4.14 -11.69
N LEU A 388 5.73 4.99 -11.44
CA LEU A 388 5.88 6.36 -10.97
C LEU A 388 5.34 6.42 -9.55
N ILE A 389 6.22 6.54 -8.56
CA ILE A 389 5.90 6.49 -7.12
C ILE A 389 5.96 7.90 -6.56
N ASP A 390 4.80 8.54 -6.40
CA ASP A 390 4.68 9.89 -5.88
C ASP A 390 4.69 9.94 -4.36
N GLU A 391 5.17 11.01 -3.78
CA GLU A 391 5.36 11.21 -2.34
C GLU A 391 6.08 10.02 -1.67
N ALA A 392 7.12 9.53 -2.34
CA ALA A 392 7.87 8.33 -1.96
C ALA A 392 8.48 8.38 -0.55
N HIS A 393 8.54 9.55 0.07
CA HIS A 393 8.94 9.70 1.48
C HIS A 393 8.00 8.99 2.47
N ASN A 394 6.75 8.72 2.08
CA ASN A 394 5.78 7.97 2.89
C ASN A 394 5.93 6.45 2.76
N LEU A 395 6.59 5.98 1.70
CA LEU A 395 6.65 4.55 1.39
C LEU A 395 7.34 3.70 2.47
N PRO A 396 8.43 4.14 3.15
CA PRO A 396 9.07 3.33 4.19
C PRO A 396 8.11 2.94 5.32
N ASP A 397 7.37 3.88 5.88
CA ASP A 397 6.44 3.63 6.98
C ASP A 397 5.21 2.85 6.50
N ARG A 398 4.71 3.14 5.29
CA ARG A 398 3.60 2.40 4.67
C ARG A 398 3.99 0.95 4.40
N ALA A 399 5.18 0.70 3.87
CA ALA A 399 5.66 -0.65 3.62
C ALA A 399 5.84 -1.44 4.93
N ARG A 400 6.45 -0.84 5.97
CA ARG A 400 6.51 -1.48 7.29
C ARG A 400 5.12 -1.88 7.79
N ALA A 401 4.13 -0.99 7.65
CA ALA A 401 2.76 -1.27 8.05
C ALA A 401 2.12 -2.41 7.24
N MET A 402 2.30 -2.43 5.92
CA MET A 402 1.75 -3.47 5.02
C MET A 402 2.27 -4.87 5.32
N TYR A 403 3.55 -4.97 5.72
CA TYR A 403 4.17 -6.27 6.04
C TYR A 403 4.02 -6.68 7.51
N SER A 404 3.56 -5.77 8.38
CA SER A 404 3.30 -6.04 9.80
C SER A 404 1.86 -6.50 10.01
N ALA A 405 1.66 -7.43 10.95
CA ALA A 405 0.34 -7.90 11.35
C ALA A 405 0.14 -7.79 12.86
N ARG A 406 -1.11 -7.58 13.30
CA ARG A 406 -1.48 -7.45 14.71
C ARG A 406 -2.64 -8.38 15.06
N PHE A 407 -2.60 -8.88 16.29
CA PHE A 407 -3.69 -9.68 16.84
C PHE A 407 -3.93 -9.34 18.32
N PHE A 408 -5.20 -9.16 18.69
CA PHE A 408 -5.61 -8.79 20.02
C PHE A 408 -6.29 -9.96 20.72
N LYS A 409 -5.93 -10.20 21.99
CA LYS A 409 -6.59 -11.21 22.81
C LYS A 409 -8.10 -10.98 22.96
N SER A 410 -8.54 -9.72 23.04
CA SER A 410 -9.95 -9.35 23.12
C SER A 410 -10.78 -9.97 22.01
N SER A 411 -10.28 -10.08 20.78
CA SER A 411 -10.98 -10.71 19.65
C SER A 411 -11.39 -12.15 19.95
N LEU A 412 -10.55 -12.93 20.65
CA LEU A 412 -10.90 -14.30 21.09
C LEU A 412 -12.00 -14.29 22.16
N THR A 413 -11.95 -13.34 23.08
CA THR A 413 -12.92 -13.22 24.16
C THR A 413 -14.29 -12.81 23.64
N GLU A 414 -14.33 -11.89 22.72
CA GLU A 414 -15.52 -11.38 22.04
C GLU A 414 -16.17 -12.47 21.20
N ALA A 415 -15.40 -13.19 20.39
CA ALA A 415 -15.88 -14.33 19.62
C ALA A 415 -16.50 -15.42 20.51
N LYS A 416 -15.86 -15.75 21.65
CA LYS A 416 -16.43 -16.69 22.62
C LYS A 416 -17.76 -16.20 23.22
N ARG A 417 -17.91 -14.88 23.39
CA ARG A 417 -19.16 -14.28 23.91
C ARG A 417 -20.25 -14.34 22.85
N ALA A 418 -19.94 -14.03 21.60
CA ALA A 418 -20.87 -14.09 20.47
C ALA A 418 -21.41 -15.52 20.23
N LEU A 419 -20.56 -16.53 20.36
CA LEU A 419 -20.98 -17.96 20.25
C LEU A 419 -21.89 -18.43 21.39
N GLY A 420 -22.05 -17.67 22.48
CA GLY A 420 -22.89 -18.03 23.61
C GLY A 420 -22.37 -19.24 24.41
N LYS A 421 -23.22 -19.83 25.23
CA LYS A 421 -22.89 -20.99 26.07
C LYS A 421 -23.22 -22.29 25.32
N GLY A 422 -22.22 -22.99 24.81
CA GLY A 422 -22.36 -24.26 24.11
C GLY A 422 -21.04 -25.03 24.05
N LYS A 423 -21.08 -26.34 23.81
CA LYS A 423 -19.87 -27.13 23.51
C LYS A 423 -19.76 -27.29 22.01
N SER A 424 -18.75 -26.67 21.41
CA SER A 424 -18.41 -26.83 19.99
C SER A 424 -16.88 -26.92 19.82
N SER A 425 -16.45 -27.49 18.70
CA SER A 425 -15.02 -27.54 18.32
C SER A 425 -14.39 -26.14 18.31
N LEU A 426 -15.06 -25.18 17.69
CA LEU A 426 -14.64 -23.79 17.64
C LEU A 426 -14.47 -23.17 19.04
N ARG A 427 -15.47 -23.34 19.94
CA ARG A 427 -15.38 -22.79 21.30
C ARG A 427 -14.23 -23.40 22.10
N THR A 428 -13.94 -24.67 21.87
CA THR A 428 -12.80 -25.37 22.52
C THR A 428 -11.48 -24.80 22.02
N ALA A 429 -11.34 -24.61 20.71
CA ALA A 429 -10.15 -24.00 20.07
C ALA A 429 -9.93 -22.56 20.57
N LEU A 430 -10.98 -21.73 20.56
CA LEU A 430 -10.94 -20.35 21.05
C LEU A 430 -10.55 -20.27 22.53
N THR A 431 -11.04 -21.20 23.36
CA THR A 431 -10.71 -21.23 24.78
C THR A 431 -9.24 -21.60 25.01
N ARG A 432 -8.70 -22.52 24.22
CA ARG A 432 -7.29 -22.88 24.25
C ARG A 432 -6.40 -21.72 23.82
N ALA A 433 -6.77 -21.02 22.73
CA ALA A 433 -6.04 -19.86 22.27
C ALA A 433 -6.07 -18.71 23.31
N ASP A 434 -7.23 -18.38 23.86
CA ASP A 434 -7.39 -17.35 24.88
C ASP A 434 -6.55 -17.64 26.14
N ARG A 435 -6.48 -18.93 26.58
CA ARG A 435 -5.62 -19.34 27.70
C ARG A 435 -4.14 -19.13 27.37
N ALA A 436 -3.69 -19.49 26.19
CA ALA A 436 -2.31 -19.28 25.75
C ALA A 436 -1.94 -17.78 25.79
N PHE A 437 -2.84 -16.90 25.30
CA PHE A 437 -2.64 -15.46 25.36
C PHE A 437 -2.58 -14.93 26.80
N LEU A 438 -3.42 -15.46 27.72
CA LEU A 438 -3.38 -15.11 29.15
C LEU A 438 -2.05 -15.47 29.81
N ASP A 439 -1.52 -16.64 29.50
CA ASP A 439 -0.29 -17.13 30.12
C ASP A 439 0.92 -16.34 29.59
N ILE A 440 0.99 -16.06 28.30
CA ILE A 440 2.04 -15.20 27.71
C ILE A 440 1.93 -13.76 28.26
N ARG A 441 0.72 -13.24 28.46
CA ARG A 441 0.54 -11.91 29.08
C ARG A 441 1.16 -11.85 30.47
N LYS A 442 0.97 -12.87 31.30
CA LYS A 442 1.59 -12.96 32.64
C LYS A 442 3.12 -12.94 32.53
N ALA A 443 3.69 -13.68 31.55
CA ALA A 443 5.13 -13.70 31.31
C ALA A 443 5.65 -12.30 30.88
N CYS A 444 4.95 -11.61 29.98
CA CYS A 444 5.31 -10.24 29.57
C CYS A 444 5.31 -9.25 30.73
N VAL A 445 4.31 -9.30 31.61
CA VAL A 445 4.24 -8.41 32.80
C VAL A 445 5.42 -8.64 33.75
N ARG A 446 5.87 -9.90 33.89
CA ARG A 446 7.06 -10.23 34.70
C ARG A 446 8.34 -9.66 34.11
N LEU A 447 8.52 -9.75 32.79
CA LEU A 447 9.73 -9.30 32.08
C LEU A 447 9.81 -7.77 31.92
N ALA A 448 8.67 -7.11 31.81
CA ALA A 448 8.59 -5.67 31.55
C ALA A 448 7.56 -5.00 32.49
N PRO A 449 7.82 -4.90 33.80
CA PRO A 449 6.91 -4.24 34.74
C PRO A 449 6.74 -2.76 34.37
N ARG A 450 5.54 -2.23 34.50
CA ARG A 450 5.24 -0.81 34.21
C ARG A 450 5.82 0.09 35.28
N ARG A 451 6.33 1.26 34.89
CA ARG A 451 6.71 2.31 35.82
C ARG A 451 5.49 2.73 36.64
N GLY A 452 5.55 2.59 37.94
CA GLY A 452 4.48 2.90 38.92
C GLY A 452 3.77 1.67 39.54
N GLN A 453 4.09 0.46 39.12
CA GLN A 453 3.65 -0.80 39.81
C GLN A 453 4.79 -1.47 40.57
N THR A 454 5.74 -0.70 41.08
CA THR A 454 6.69 -1.22 42.09
C THR A 454 6.03 -1.24 43.47
N GLY A 455 4.98 -2.03 43.64
CA GLY A 455 4.60 -2.59 44.89
C GLY A 455 5.42 -3.85 45.06
N ALA A 456 6.49 -3.79 45.85
CA ALA A 456 7.04 -4.99 46.43
C ALA A 456 5.90 -5.75 47.12
N PRO A 457 5.86 -7.09 47.10
CA PRO A 457 4.91 -7.79 47.93
C PRO A 457 5.29 -7.51 49.40
N GLU A 458 4.59 -6.57 50.04
CA GLU A 458 4.59 -6.53 51.50
C GLU A 458 4.09 -7.88 51.98
N THR A 459 4.93 -8.57 52.68
CA THR A 459 4.60 -9.72 53.48
C THR A 459 3.63 -9.29 54.56
N ASP A 460 2.35 -9.34 54.30
CA ASP A 460 1.32 -9.24 55.29
C ASP A 460 0.92 -10.66 55.72
N THR A 461 1.47 -11.03 56.88
CA THR A 461 1.09 -12.20 57.62
C THR A 461 -0.22 -11.89 58.34
N ALA A 462 -1.36 -12.27 57.74
CA ALA A 462 -2.51 -12.79 58.47
C ALA A 462 -3.73 -13.11 57.60
N GLN A 463 -4.16 -14.30 57.73
CA GLN A 463 -5.43 -14.94 57.37
C GLN A 463 -5.49 -15.69 56.05
N THR A 464 -5.03 -16.88 56.20
CA THR A 464 -5.26 -18.07 55.38
C THR A 464 -6.74 -18.38 55.30
N THR A 465 -7.33 -18.40 54.13
CA THR A 465 -8.48 -19.25 53.83
C THR A 465 -8.17 -20.03 52.54
N LEU A 466 -8.11 -21.32 52.70
CA LEU A 466 -7.69 -22.37 51.78
C LEU A 466 -8.48 -22.34 50.46
N LEU A 467 -7.79 -22.11 49.36
CA LEU A 467 -8.03 -22.72 48.07
C LEU A 467 -6.68 -23.15 47.52
N PRO A 468 -6.50 -24.37 47.00
CA PRO A 468 -5.22 -24.79 46.47
C PRO A 468 -4.94 -24.04 45.20
N SER A 469 -3.98 -23.11 45.22
CA SER A 469 -3.40 -22.51 44.04
C SER A 469 -2.56 -23.57 43.34
N LEU A 470 -3.13 -24.23 42.36
CA LEU A 470 -2.36 -24.82 41.26
C LEU A 470 -1.59 -23.68 40.61
N GLN A 471 -0.32 -23.53 40.96
CA GLN A 471 0.64 -22.74 40.21
C GLN A 471 0.89 -23.49 38.91
N ASP A 472 0.01 -23.28 37.91
CA ASP A 472 0.33 -23.68 36.55
C ASP A 472 1.63 -22.97 36.17
N PRO A 473 2.64 -23.67 35.67
CA PRO A 473 3.89 -23.05 35.25
C PRO A 473 3.58 -22.02 34.14
N VAL A 474 3.92 -20.77 34.42
CA VAL A 474 3.83 -19.71 33.39
C VAL A 474 4.94 -20.01 32.37
N PRO A 475 4.63 -20.07 31.05
CA PRO A 475 5.61 -20.35 30.04
C PRO A 475 6.76 -19.34 30.10
N GLU A 476 7.99 -19.83 30.03
CA GLU A 476 9.16 -18.98 29.87
C GLU A 476 9.20 -18.44 28.45
N LEU A 477 9.34 -17.12 28.32
CA LEU A 477 9.62 -16.49 27.02
C LEU A 477 11.12 -16.57 26.73
N PRO A 478 11.51 -16.63 25.43
CA PRO A 478 12.90 -16.47 25.04
C PRO A 478 13.50 -15.17 25.59
N GLU A 479 14.82 -15.09 25.64
CA GLU A 479 15.50 -13.86 26.04
C GLU A 479 15.09 -12.69 25.16
N PRO A 480 14.54 -11.60 25.75
CA PRO A 480 14.03 -10.48 24.96
C PRO A 480 15.17 -9.64 24.36
N LEU A 481 15.01 -9.24 23.11
CA LEU A 481 15.86 -8.22 22.48
C LEU A 481 15.75 -6.88 23.21
N TYR A 482 14.53 -6.57 23.68
CA TYR A 482 14.21 -5.36 24.41
C TYR A 482 12.91 -5.55 25.18
N ALA A 483 12.81 -4.96 26.38
CA ALA A 483 11.61 -5.00 27.20
C ALA A 483 11.45 -3.69 27.96
N GLN A 484 10.28 -3.06 27.88
CA GLN A 484 9.95 -1.83 28.58
C GLN A 484 8.44 -1.61 28.68
N ASP A 485 7.97 -1.12 29.84
CA ASP A 485 6.60 -0.64 30.06
C ASP A 485 5.47 -1.60 29.58
N GLY A 486 5.59 -2.88 29.86
CA GLY A 486 4.65 -3.91 29.46
C GLY A 486 4.84 -4.42 28.02
N THR A 487 5.84 -3.94 27.31
CA THR A 487 6.16 -4.38 25.94
C THR A 487 7.45 -5.17 25.92
N VAL A 488 7.42 -6.32 25.25
CA VAL A 488 8.55 -7.25 25.10
C VAL A 488 8.78 -7.51 23.62
N PHE A 489 10.03 -7.42 23.14
CA PHE A 489 10.42 -7.74 21.78
C PHE A 489 11.25 -9.03 21.75
N LEU A 490 10.85 -9.96 20.91
CA LEU A 490 11.52 -11.24 20.70
C LEU A 490 12.01 -11.35 19.27
N ARG A 491 13.12 -12.08 19.07
CA ARG A 491 13.64 -12.40 17.73
C ARG A 491 12.82 -13.50 17.05
N GLU A 492 12.25 -14.37 17.82
CA GLU A 492 11.59 -15.60 17.35
C GLU A 492 10.09 -15.43 17.22
N LEU A 493 9.49 -16.24 16.36
CA LEU A 493 8.04 -16.39 16.29
C LEU A 493 7.49 -17.06 17.55
N PRO A 494 6.43 -16.54 18.17
CA PRO A 494 5.86 -17.09 19.37
C PRO A 494 4.98 -18.32 19.05
N SER A 495 5.58 -19.48 18.86
CA SER A 495 4.89 -20.74 18.53
C SER A 495 3.78 -21.06 19.53
N ALA A 496 3.98 -20.69 20.82
CA ALA A 496 2.99 -20.82 21.87
C ALA A 496 1.67 -20.07 21.63
N LEU A 497 1.69 -18.99 20.83
CA LEU A 497 0.52 -18.23 20.40
C LEU A 497 0.03 -18.64 19.01
N LEU A 498 0.95 -18.81 18.06
CA LEU A 498 0.60 -19.11 16.66
C LEU A 498 0.00 -20.50 16.48
N SER A 499 0.46 -21.53 17.23
CA SER A 499 -0.11 -22.89 17.13
C SER A 499 -1.57 -22.97 17.58
N PRO A 500 -1.97 -22.36 18.72
CA PRO A 500 -3.39 -22.28 19.09
C PRO A 500 -4.22 -21.44 18.10
N LEU A 501 -3.70 -20.35 17.53
CA LEU A 501 -4.41 -19.56 16.51
C LEU A 501 -4.62 -20.38 15.22
N ARG A 502 -3.61 -21.13 14.80
CA ARG A 502 -3.75 -22.03 13.64
C ARG A 502 -4.83 -23.10 13.88
N ALA A 503 -4.96 -23.59 15.12
CA ALA A 503 -6.00 -24.55 15.48
C ALA A 503 -7.42 -23.95 15.54
N VAL A 504 -7.56 -22.62 15.58
CA VAL A 504 -8.87 -21.92 15.49
C VAL A 504 -9.37 -21.87 14.05
N GLN A 505 -8.49 -21.86 13.07
CA GLN A 505 -8.77 -21.53 11.67
C GLN A 505 -9.85 -22.42 11.05
N ALA A 506 -9.64 -23.73 11.02
CA ALA A 506 -10.59 -24.65 10.40
C ALA A 506 -11.96 -24.68 11.12
N PRO A 507 -12.05 -24.82 12.47
CA PRO A 507 -13.35 -24.79 13.15
C PRO A 507 -14.09 -23.45 13.00
N LEU A 508 -13.36 -22.34 12.81
CA LEU A 508 -13.95 -21.01 12.59
C LEU A 508 -14.53 -20.90 11.17
N GLN A 509 -13.81 -21.40 10.19
CA GLN A 509 -14.27 -21.48 8.81
C GLN A 509 -15.52 -22.36 8.70
N ASP A 510 -15.49 -23.58 9.22
CA ASP A 510 -16.64 -24.51 9.24
C ASP A 510 -17.88 -23.85 9.86
N TRP A 511 -17.67 -23.09 10.94
CA TRP A 511 -18.77 -22.41 11.61
C TRP A 511 -19.35 -21.28 10.74
N LEU A 512 -18.51 -20.44 10.10
CA LEU A 512 -18.93 -19.35 9.23
C LEU A 512 -19.73 -19.86 8.03
N GLU A 513 -19.30 -20.96 7.43
CA GLU A 513 -19.98 -21.60 6.30
C GLU A 513 -21.34 -22.19 6.69
N ALA A 514 -21.42 -22.79 7.88
CA ALA A 514 -22.66 -23.38 8.40
C ALA A 514 -23.68 -22.36 8.95
N ASN A 515 -23.26 -21.12 9.21
CA ASN A 515 -24.10 -20.12 9.91
C ASN A 515 -24.02 -18.73 9.23
N PRO A 516 -24.34 -18.59 7.92
CA PRO A 516 -24.20 -17.34 7.20
C PRO A 516 -25.11 -16.20 7.71
N ASP A 517 -26.26 -16.54 8.29
CA ASP A 517 -27.27 -15.58 8.76
C ASP A 517 -27.26 -15.39 10.29
N ALA A 518 -26.26 -15.93 11.00
CA ALA A 518 -26.20 -15.81 12.46
C ALA A 518 -25.76 -14.41 12.90
N ASP A 519 -26.33 -13.88 13.97
CA ASP A 519 -25.94 -12.57 14.55
C ASP A 519 -24.44 -12.45 14.84
N ALA A 520 -23.79 -13.58 15.16
CA ALA A 520 -22.35 -13.64 15.43
C ALA A 520 -21.48 -13.68 14.17
N HIS A 521 -22.06 -13.83 12.98
CA HIS A 521 -21.32 -14.08 11.72
C HIS A 521 -20.31 -12.97 11.42
N ALA A 522 -20.73 -11.71 11.44
CA ALA A 522 -19.85 -10.57 11.14
C ALA A 522 -18.63 -10.52 12.07
N GLN A 523 -18.85 -10.68 13.38
CA GLN A 523 -17.78 -10.63 14.39
C GLN A 523 -16.82 -11.83 14.27
N LEU A 524 -17.33 -13.01 13.93
CA LEU A 524 -16.48 -14.18 13.72
C LEU A 524 -15.72 -14.09 12.39
N LEU A 525 -16.28 -13.43 11.39
CA LEU A 525 -15.60 -13.14 10.13
C LEU A 525 -14.42 -12.17 10.33
N GLU A 526 -14.59 -11.15 11.16
CA GLU A 526 -13.48 -10.27 11.55
C GLU A 526 -12.36 -11.04 12.26
N LEU A 527 -12.72 -11.92 13.18
CA LEU A 527 -11.73 -12.80 13.83
C LEU A 527 -11.02 -13.69 12.82
N TYR A 528 -11.75 -14.24 11.84
CA TYR A 528 -11.17 -15.06 10.77
C TYR A 528 -10.09 -14.29 10.00
N PHE A 529 -10.40 -13.07 9.56
CA PHE A 529 -9.41 -12.24 8.86
C PHE A 529 -8.22 -11.87 9.75
N ALA A 530 -8.44 -11.57 11.04
CA ALA A 530 -7.35 -11.26 11.95
C ALA A 530 -6.42 -12.46 12.20
N VAL A 531 -6.98 -13.68 12.32
CA VAL A 531 -6.20 -14.93 12.43
C VAL A 531 -5.43 -15.19 11.14
N GLN A 532 -6.07 -15.01 9.98
CA GLN A 532 -5.44 -15.18 8.69
C GLN A 532 -4.27 -14.22 8.48
N ASP A 533 -4.44 -12.95 8.83
CA ASP A 533 -3.42 -11.92 8.65
C ASP A 533 -2.15 -12.23 9.46
N ILE A 534 -2.32 -12.56 10.75
CA ILE A 534 -1.17 -12.88 11.61
C ILE A 534 -0.47 -14.17 11.16
N LEU A 535 -1.20 -15.19 10.70
CA LEU A 535 -0.60 -16.44 10.24
C LEU A 535 0.15 -16.25 8.92
N ARG A 536 -0.39 -15.49 7.97
CA ARG A 536 0.30 -15.12 6.70
C ARG A 536 1.56 -14.31 6.94
N SER A 537 1.49 -13.34 7.84
CA SER A 537 2.68 -12.56 8.21
C SER A 537 3.75 -13.47 8.84
N SER A 538 3.34 -14.48 9.60
CA SER A 538 4.28 -15.45 10.19
C SER A 538 5.03 -16.30 9.15
N GLU A 539 4.48 -16.51 7.97
CA GLU A 539 5.13 -17.25 6.88
C GLU A 539 6.26 -16.48 6.19
N ARG A 540 6.20 -15.14 6.27
CA ARG A 540 7.21 -14.23 5.70
C ARG A 540 8.25 -13.79 6.73
N TYR A 541 8.09 -14.24 7.98
CA TYR A 541 8.90 -13.79 9.09
C TYR A 541 10.33 -14.27 8.96
N ASP A 542 11.27 -13.32 8.95
CA ASP A 542 12.71 -13.55 8.88
C ASP A 542 13.48 -12.56 9.77
N SER A 543 14.76 -12.34 9.50
CA SER A 543 15.61 -11.41 10.26
C SER A 543 15.22 -9.94 10.17
N HIS A 544 14.32 -9.56 9.25
CA HIS A 544 13.81 -8.20 9.09
C HIS A 544 12.59 -7.92 9.99
N PHE A 545 12.12 -8.92 10.73
CA PHE A 545 10.99 -8.82 11.66
C PHE A 545 11.41 -8.99 13.11
N VAL A 546 10.52 -8.55 13.99
CA VAL A 546 10.52 -8.88 15.41
C VAL A 546 9.09 -9.17 15.87
N THR A 547 8.97 -10.05 16.85
CA THR A 547 7.71 -10.25 17.58
C THR A 547 7.61 -9.24 18.70
N GLN A 548 6.59 -8.40 18.66
CA GLN A 548 6.24 -7.49 19.74
C GLN A 548 5.04 -8.05 20.52
N LEU A 549 5.19 -8.15 21.83
CA LEU A 549 4.13 -8.54 22.77
C LEU A 549 3.89 -7.36 23.70
N THR A 550 2.67 -6.81 23.71
CA THR A 550 2.32 -5.67 24.58
C THR A 550 1.20 -6.06 25.52
N ALA A 551 1.51 -6.13 26.82
CA ALA A 551 0.56 -6.42 27.88
C ALA A 551 -0.03 -5.14 28.47
N ARG A 552 -1.36 -4.96 28.37
CA ARG A 552 -2.09 -3.80 28.93
C ARG A 552 -3.34 -4.28 29.66
N SER A 553 -3.43 -4.05 30.97
CA SER A 553 -4.58 -4.51 31.79
C SER A 553 -4.90 -5.99 31.55
N SER A 554 -6.05 -6.31 30.97
CA SER A 554 -6.47 -7.67 30.60
C SER A 554 -6.07 -8.07 29.16
N GLU A 555 -5.53 -7.14 28.38
CA GLU A 555 -5.19 -7.31 26.97
C GLU A 555 -3.75 -7.81 26.77
N LEU A 556 -3.56 -8.59 25.72
CA LEU A 556 -2.29 -8.89 25.11
C LEU A 556 -2.40 -8.61 23.61
N GLU A 557 -1.61 -7.67 23.13
CA GLU A 557 -1.40 -7.43 21.72
C GLU A 557 -0.19 -8.23 21.25
N LEU A 558 -0.38 -9.09 20.25
CA LEU A 558 0.67 -9.73 19.48
C LEU A 558 0.84 -8.94 18.18
N GLN A 559 2.04 -8.46 17.90
CA GLN A 559 2.39 -7.87 16.62
C GLN A 559 3.62 -8.55 16.03
N LEU A 560 3.52 -8.99 14.79
CA LEU A 560 4.68 -9.33 13.96
C LEU A 560 5.08 -8.05 13.23
N LEU A 561 6.14 -7.42 13.73
CA LEU A 561 6.55 -6.08 13.28
C LEU A 561 7.69 -6.19 12.27
N CYS A 562 7.44 -5.74 11.05
CA CYS A 562 8.47 -5.53 10.04
C CYS A 562 9.30 -4.29 10.40
N LEU A 563 10.59 -4.45 10.68
CA LEU A 563 11.53 -3.35 10.95
C LEU A 563 12.16 -2.83 9.66
N ASP A 564 12.42 -3.73 8.72
CA ASP A 564 13.08 -3.40 7.45
C ASP A 564 12.29 -3.95 6.25
N PRO A 565 11.54 -3.10 5.53
CA PRO A 565 10.76 -3.51 4.38
C PRO A 565 11.58 -3.59 3.07
N ALA A 566 12.88 -3.24 3.10
CA ALA A 566 13.72 -3.11 1.91
C ALA A 566 13.67 -4.32 0.96
N PRO A 567 13.82 -5.59 1.41
CA PRO A 567 13.79 -6.74 0.50
C PRO A 567 12.44 -6.92 -0.21
N PHE A 568 11.36 -6.61 0.49
CA PHE A 568 10.00 -6.79 -0.04
C PHE A 568 9.66 -5.69 -1.06
N VAL A 569 10.06 -4.45 -0.78
CA VAL A 569 9.91 -3.33 -1.71
C VAL A 569 10.73 -3.55 -2.96
N GLU A 570 11.98 -4.00 -2.83
CA GLU A 570 12.85 -4.36 -3.94
C GLU A 570 12.22 -5.45 -4.81
N ALA A 571 11.70 -6.51 -4.20
CA ALA A 571 11.03 -7.59 -4.93
C ALA A 571 9.83 -7.05 -5.74
N SER A 572 8.99 -6.21 -5.14
CA SER A 572 7.86 -5.60 -5.83
C SER A 572 8.29 -4.70 -6.98
N LEU A 573 9.28 -3.85 -6.77
CA LEU A 573 9.82 -2.97 -7.83
C LEU A 573 10.48 -3.77 -8.97
N SER A 574 11.00 -4.95 -8.69
CA SER A 574 11.65 -5.83 -9.68
C SER A 574 10.69 -6.45 -10.68
N ALA A 575 9.38 -6.39 -10.41
CA ALA A 575 8.35 -6.75 -11.39
C ALA A 575 8.34 -5.80 -12.61
N GLY A 576 8.82 -4.55 -12.45
CA GLY A 576 8.79 -3.53 -13.50
C GLY A 576 10.14 -3.28 -14.19
N ARG A 577 10.06 -2.67 -15.38
CA ARG A 577 11.21 -2.20 -16.17
C ARG A 577 11.91 -1.00 -15.53
N CYS A 578 11.13 -0.08 -14.98
CA CYS A 578 11.63 1.17 -14.40
C CYS A 578 10.76 1.59 -13.21
N ALA A 579 11.40 2.12 -12.16
CA ALA A 579 10.70 2.80 -11.09
C ALA A 579 11.33 4.18 -10.81
N ALA A 580 10.54 5.24 -10.95
CA ALA A 580 10.90 6.58 -10.54
C ALA A 580 10.18 6.91 -9.23
N LEU A 581 10.94 7.01 -8.14
CA LEU A 581 10.47 7.37 -6.82
C LEU A 581 10.77 8.86 -6.59
N PHE A 582 9.75 9.66 -6.38
CA PHE A 582 9.93 11.11 -6.30
C PHE A 582 9.12 11.74 -5.17
N SER A 583 9.68 12.81 -4.61
CA SER A 583 9.04 13.61 -3.57
C SER A 583 9.74 14.97 -3.43
N ALA A 584 9.12 15.89 -2.70
CA ALA A 584 9.76 17.13 -2.29
C ALA A 584 10.87 16.91 -1.25
N THR A 585 10.75 15.84 -0.46
CA THR A 585 11.60 15.59 0.72
C THR A 585 12.10 14.14 0.72
N LEU A 586 13.23 13.87 0.05
CA LEU A 586 13.95 12.59 0.08
C LEU A 586 15.36 12.78 0.65
N THR A 587 15.44 13.41 1.82
CA THR A 587 16.71 13.76 2.46
C THR A 587 16.97 12.95 3.72
N PRO A 588 18.13 12.30 3.87
CA PRO A 588 19.15 12.13 2.83
C PRO A 588 18.78 11.02 1.84
N PRO A 589 19.17 11.10 0.57
CA PRO A 589 18.86 10.09 -0.44
C PRO A 589 19.36 8.68 -0.09
N SER A 590 20.49 8.58 0.61
CA SER A 590 21.07 7.29 1.04
C SER A 590 20.14 6.54 2.01
N TYR A 591 19.46 7.24 2.91
CA TYR A 591 18.47 6.66 3.80
C TYR A 591 17.33 6.00 3.00
N TYR A 592 16.70 6.77 2.10
CA TYR A 592 15.57 6.26 1.31
C TYR A 592 15.96 5.11 0.39
N ARG A 593 17.12 5.21 -0.26
CA ARG A 593 17.62 4.09 -1.08
C ARG A 593 17.85 2.82 -0.25
N GLY A 594 18.38 2.97 0.97
CA GLY A 594 18.60 1.83 1.88
C GLY A 594 17.29 1.19 2.31
N VAL A 595 16.36 1.95 2.91
CA VAL A 595 15.10 1.40 3.47
C VAL A 595 14.09 0.96 2.42
N LEU A 596 14.31 1.30 1.14
CA LEU A 596 13.48 0.88 0.02
C LEU A 596 14.15 -0.15 -0.90
N GLY A 597 15.26 -0.76 -0.45
CA GLY A 597 15.92 -1.84 -1.19
C GLY A 597 16.54 -1.41 -2.52
N CYS A 598 16.90 -0.14 -2.65
CA CYS A 598 17.41 0.43 -3.90
C CYS A 598 18.80 1.07 -3.71
N ALA A 599 19.72 0.40 -3.00
CA ALA A 599 21.02 0.96 -2.62
C ALA A 599 21.81 1.56 -3.80
N ASP A 600 21.78 0.89 -4.96
CA ASP A 600 22.51 1.27 -6.17
C ASP A 600 21.72 2.21 -7.08
N ALA A 601 20.50 2.60 -6.70
CA ALA A 601 19.67 3.48 -7.52
C ALA A 601 20.31 4.86 -7.70
N ARG A 602 20.13 5.43 -8.89
CA ARG A 602 20.51 6.80 -9.18
C ARG A 602 19.65 7.76 -8.36
N ALA A 603 20.26 8.73 -7.71
CA ALA A 603 19.57 9.78 -6.97
C ALA A 603 19.87 11.15 -7.59
N VAL A 604 18.84 11.97 -7.74
CA VAL A 604 18.92 13.34 -8.28
C VAL A 604 18.18 14.27 -7.32
N ALA A 605 18.85 15.33 -6.90
CA ALA A 605 18.23 16.41 -6.13
C ALA A 605 18.22 17.68 -7.01
N LEU A 606 17.05 18.27 -7.18
CA LEU A 606 16.86 19.46 -8.00
C LEU A 606 16.86 20.71 -7.12
N PRO A 607 17.39 21.84 -7.61
CA PRO A 607 17.27 23.10 -6.90
C PRO A 607 15.82 23.58 -6.87
N SER A 608 15.50 24.46 -5.91
CA SER A 608 14.21 25.16 -5.89
C SER A 608 14.02 25.96 -7.19
N PRO A 609 12.82 25.93 -7.80
CA PRO A 609 12.51 26.75 -8.96
C PRO A 609 12.30 28.24 -8.60
N PHE A 610 12.27 28.56 -7.31
CA PHE A 610 11.93 29.89 -6.83
C PHE A 610 13.19 30.69 -6.43
N PRO A 611 13.17 32.03 -6.60
CA PRO A 611 14.26 32.90 -6.15
C PRO A 611 14.51 32.78 -4.64
N ALA A 612 15.77 32.63 -4.24
CA ALA A 612 16.13 32.49 -2.83
C ALA A 612 15.76 33.73 -1.99
N GLU A 613 15.74 34.89 -2.61
CA GLU A 613 15.36 36.18 -2.01
C GLU A 613 13.88 36.27 -1.64
N ASN A 614 13.04 35.41 -2.20
CA ASN A 614 11.62 35.33 -1.86
C ASN A 614 11.36 34.57 -0.54
N LEU A 615 12.34 33.82 -0.04
CA LEU A 615 12.23 33.09 1.21
C LEU A 615 13.14 33.70 2.30
N GLY A 616 12.54 34.34 3.28
CA GLY A 616 13.21 34.70 4.54
C GLY A 616 13.39 33.46 5.39
N LEU A 617 14.61 33.00 5.62
CA LEU A 617 14.88 31.77 6.37
C LEU A 617 15.70 32.05 7.62
N TYR A 618 15.10 31.89 8.79
CA TYR A 618 15.68 32.26 10.08
C TYR A 618 15.67 31.09 11.06
N CYS A 619 16.69 31.01 11.89
CA CYS A 619 16.82 30.02 12.96
C CYS A 619 17.15 30.72 14.30
N MET A 620 16.27 30.53 15.30
CA MET A 620 16.57 30.97 16.68
C MET A 620 17.39 29.89 17.39
N ALA A 621 18.68 29.99 17.31
CA ALA A 621 19.63 28.99 17.81
C ALA A 621 19.83 29.04 19.36
N ASN A 622 19.26 30.03 20.04
CA ASN A 622 19.28 30.17 21.49
C ASN A 622 18.07 29.51 22.20
N ILE A 623 17.10 28.96 21.47
CA ILE A 623 15.90 28.33 22.04
C ILE A 623 16.09 26.84 22.03
N SER A 624 15.90 26.16 23.18
CA SER A 624 15.87 24.70 23.29
C SER A 624 14.43 24.21 23.47
N THR A 625 13.95 23.36 22.57
CA THR A 625 12.61 22.75 22.67
C THR A 625 12.66 21.27 23.09
N ARG A 626 13.80 20.84 23.69
CA ARG A 626 13.90 19.49 24.25
C ARG A 626 12.88 19.29 25.35
N TYR A 627 12.41 18.07 25.54
CA TYR A 627 11.33 17.77 26.49
C TYR A 627 11.57 18.38 27.88
N ARG A 628 12.80 18.30 28.41
CA ARG A 628 13.20 18.84 29.70
C ARG A 628 13.22 20.37 29.75
N ASP A 629 13.36 21.05 28.59
CA ASP A 629 13.53 22.49 28.51
C ASP A 629 12.24 23.22 28.04
N ARG A 630 11.15 22.47 27.81
CA ARG A 630 9.91 23.02 27.25
C ARG A 630 9.25 24.06 28.14
N GLU A 631 9.16 23.80 29.41
CA GLU A 631 8.54 24.75 30.36
C GLU A 631 9.27 26.11 30.38
N THR A 632 10.59 26.08 30.36
CA THR A 632 11.42 27.31 30.37
C THR A 632 11.47 28.02 29.01
N SER A 633 11.16 27.31 27.92
CA SER A 633 11.18 27.86 26.57
C SER A 633 9.85 28.44 26.09
N VAL A 634 8.75 28.24 26.81
CA VAL A 634 7.40 28.73 26.44
C VAL A 634 7.41 30.20 26.10
N GLN A 635 7.92 31.04 27.00
CA GLN A 635 7.98 32.49 26.81
C GLN A 635 8.83 32.91 25.61
N ALA A 636 10.01 32.31 25.44
CA ALA A 636 10.92 32.64 24.33
C ALA A 636 10.31 32.23 22.95
N VAL A 637 9.60 31.10 22.89
CA VAL A 637 8.87 30.70 21.69
C VAL A 637 7.71 31.64 21.39
N SER A 638 6.94 32.02 22.42
CA SER A 638 5.84 32.98 22.31
C SER A 638 6.33 34.36 21.81
N ASP A 639 7.43 34.87 22.36
CA ASP A 639 8.05 36.14 21.92
C ASP A 639 8.52 36.07 20.47
N ALA A 640 9.13 34.95 20.05
CA ALA A 640 9.52 34.72 18.65
C ALA A 640 8.33 34.69 17.69
N LEU A 641 7.23 34.07 18.09
CA LEU A 641 5.99 34.04 17.31
C LEU A 641 5.36 35.43 17.19
N ALA A 642 5.36 36.23 18.28
CA ALA A 642 4.88 37.60 18.27
C ALA A 642 5.72 38.48 17.32
N ARG A 643 7.03 38.29 17.32
CA ARG A 643 7.90 38.99 16.37
C ARG A 643 7.67 38.59 14.94
N LEU A 644 7.48 37.30 14.68
CA LEU A 644 7.15 36.77 13.33
C LEU A 644 5.88 37.44 12.79
N THR A 645 4.83 37.48 13.58
CA THR A 645 3.51 38.00 13.20
C THR A 645 3.44 39.53 13.12
N SER A 646 4.33 40.26 13.81
CA SER A 646 4.40 41.74 13.77
C SER A 646 5.11 42.26 12.51
N GLY A 647 5.86 41.44 11.78
CA GLY A 647 6.65 41.86 10.63
C GLY A 647 5.82 42.27 9.40
N LYS A 648 4.64 41.66 9.21
CA LYS A 648 3.70 41.94 8.12
C LYS A 648 2.33 41.40 8.47
N THR A 649 1.25 42.15 8.16
CA THR A 649 -0.13 41.61 8.25
C THR A 649 -0.30 40.45 7.26
N GLY A 650 -0.78 39.31 7.77
CA GLY A 650 -0.92 38.12 6.95
C GLY A 650 -1.28 36.86 7.76
N ASN A 651 -1.32 35.74 7.08
CA ASN A 651 -1.60 34.44 7.70
C ASN A 651 -0.29 33.70 7.99
N TYR A 652 -0.18 33.20 9.19
CA TYR A 652 0.95 32.47 9.73
C TYR A 652 0.52 31.13 10.30
N LEU A 653 1.41 30.12 10.27
CA LEU A 653 1.14 28.81 10.84
C LEU A 653 2.35 28.36 11.68
N ALA A 654 2.13 28.04 12.93
CA ALA A 654 3.15 27.53 13.85
C ALA A 654 2.92 26.03 14.11
N PHE A 655 3.95 25.22 13.84
CA PHE A 655 3.93 23.77 14.02
C PHE A 655 4.71 23.36 15.27
N PHE A 656 4.08 22.52 16.09
CA PHE A 656 4.61 22.04 17.36
C PHE A 656 4.85 20.53 17.38
N PRO A 657 5.77 20.02 18.21
CA PRO A 657 6.07 18.58 18.29
C PRO A 657 5.00 17.77 19.05
N SER A 658 4.08 18.41 19.76
CA SER A 658 2.99 17.76 20.50
C SER A 658 1.88 18.74 20.86
N TYR A 659 0.66 18.23 21.05
CA TYR A 659 -0.49 19.03 21.52
C TYR A 659 -0.26 19.66 22.90
N ALA A 660 0.42 18.96 23.82
CA ALA A 660 0.69 19.49 25.15
C ALA A 660 1.56 20.76 25.09
N TYR A 661 2.65 20.75 24.33
CA TYR A 661 3.54 21.91 24.19
C TYR A 661 2.89 23.02 23.37
N LEU A 662 2.10 22.68 22.35
CA LEU A 662 1.29 23.61 21.58
C LEU A 662 0.36 24.40 22.52
N ARG A 663 -0.38 23.72 23.41
CA ARG A 663 -1.30 24.37 24.35
C ARG A 663 -0.60 25.29 25.32
N GLN A 664 0.53 24.89 25.91
CA GLN A 664 1.32 25.73 26.82
C GLN A 664 1.76 27.04 26.14
N VAL A 665 2.28 26.96 24.92
CA VAL A 665 2.70 28.15 24.18
C VAL A 665 1.52 28.99 23.73
N TYR A 666 0.42 28.35 23.30
CA TYR A 666 -0.80 29.05 22.91
C TYR A 666 -1.41 29.86 24.09
N GLU A 667 -1.51 29.27 25.27
CA GLU A 667 -2.07 29.93 26.47
C GLU A 667 -1.24 31.13 26.85
N ASP A 668 0.10 31.02 26.84
CA ASP A 668 1.01 32.17 27.08
C ASP A 668 0.86 33.22 25.99
N PHE A 669 0.84 32.81 24.71
CA PHE A 669 0.73 33.74 23.59
C PHE A 669 -0.59 34.50 23.61
N ALA A 670 -1.73 33.82 23.76
CA ALA A 670 -3.05 34.42 23.76
C ALA A 670 -3.24 35.38 24.92
N THR A 671 -2.62 35.09 26.08
CA THR A 671 -2.64 35.99 27.26
C THR A 671 -1.85 37.25 27.03
N ARG A 672 -0.67 37.18 26.40
CA ARG A 672 0.23 38.30 26.20
C ARG A 672 0.00 39.12 24.95
N HIS A 673 -0.65 38.51 23.93
CA HIS A 673 -0.93 39.12 22.62
C HIS A 673 -2.39 38.94 22.21
N PRO A 674 -3.36 39.45 22.99
CA PRO A 674 -4.80 39.25 22.74
C PRO A 674 -5.32 39.94 21.48
N ASP A 675 -4.55 40.87 20.93
CA ASP A 675 -4.84 41.60 19.67
C ASP A 675 -4.50 40.82 18.41
N ILE A 676 -3.79 39.70 18.52
CA ILE A 676 -3.51 38.83 17.39
C ILE A 676 -4.55 37.70 17.33
N ARG A 677 -5.28 37.59 16.22
CA ARG A 677 -6.23 36.51 16.01
C ARG A 677 -5.50 35.16 15.95
N THR A 678 -5.95 34.21 16.76
CA THR A 678 -5.34 32.87 16.83
C THR A 678 -6.35 31.80 16.47
N LEU A 679 -5.84 30.67 15.95
CA LEU A 679 -6.63 29.48 15.62
C LEU A 679 -5.84 28.24 16.07
N VAL A 680 -6.48 27.32 16.77
CA VAL A 680 -5.81 26.16 17.37
C VAL A 680 -6.35 24.87 16.78
N GLN A 681 -5.46 23.97 16.39
CA GLN A 681 -5.82 22.61 15.96
C GLN A 681 -6.30 21.80 17.16
N GLU A 682 -7.50 21.27 17.08
CA GLU A 682 -8.03 20.31 18.05
C GLU A 682 -7.53 18.89 17.81
N SER A 683 -7.38 18.15 18.91
CA SER A 683 -7.00 16.74 18.85
C SER A 683 -8.21 15.91 18.37
N GLY A 684 -8.00 15.06 17.35
CA GLY A 684 -9.08 14.21 16.82
C GLY A 684 -10.01 14.89 15.83
N ALA A 685 -9.68 16.10 15.34
CA ALA A 685 -10.46 16.80 14.33
C ALA A 685 -10.65 15.92 13.07
N ASP A 686 -11.89 15.84 12.62
CA ASP A 686 -12.28 15.16 11.38
C ASP A 686 -11.96 15.98 10.12
N ASP A 687 -12.30 15.45 8.95
CA ASP A 687 -12.05 16.13 7.68
C ASP A 687 -12.86 17.43 7.52
N ALA A 688 -14.04 17.54 8.15
CA ALA A 688 -14.89 18.73 8.11
C ALA A 688 -14.27 19.84 8.97
N ALA A 689 -13.91 19.56 10.20
CA ALA A 689 -13.22 20.49 11.11
C ALA A 689 -11.87 20.97 10.52
N ARG A 690 -11.17 20.07 9.82
CA ARG A 690 -9.97 20.44 9.07
C ARG A 690 -10.24 21.43 7.95
N ALA A 691 -11.26 21.17 7.13
CA ALA A 691 -11.65 22.07 6.03
C ALA A 691 -12.04 23.46 6.57
N GLU A 692 -12.77 23.50 7.68
CA GLU A 692 -13.16 24.76 8.37
C GLU A 692 -11.93 25.51 8.87
N PHE A 693 -10.97 24.83 9.51
CA PHE A 693 -9.71 25.45 9.95
C PHE A 693 -8.98 26.11 8.77
N LEU A 694 -8.84 25.40 7.64
CA LEU A 694 -8.15 25.90 6.46
C LEU A 694 -8.90 27.01 5.73
N ALA A 695 -10.22 27.06 5.80
CA ALA A 695 -11.05 28.10 5.22
C ALA A 695 -10.80 29.48 5.88
N GLN A 696 -10.29 29.51 7.12
CA GLN A 696 -9.93 30.75 7.80
C GLN A 696 -8.70 31.45 7.22
N PHE A 697 -7.85 30.72 6.49
CA PHE A 697 -6.66 31.28 5.82
C PHE A 697 -7.07 31.89 4.48
N VAL A 698 -7.63 33.10 4.55
CA VAL A 698 -8.14 33.80 3.35
C VAL A 698 -7.02 34.58 2.64
N PRO A 699 -7.12 34.79 1.33
CA PRO A 699 -6.21 35.65 0.62
C PRO A 699 -6.40 37.12 1.02
N GLN A 700 -5.33 37.91 1.05
CA GLN A 700 -5.30 39.32 1.39
C GLN A 700 -6.01 39.63 2.72
N PRO A 701 -5.59 39.00 3.84
CA PRO A 701 -6.26 39.20 5.12
C PRO A 701 -6.09 40.62 5.62
N LYS A 702 -7.14 41.19 6.25
CA LYS A 702 -7.13 42.54 6.82
C LYS A 702 -6.47 42.57 8.19
N GLU A 703 -6.38 41.47 8.87
CA GLU A 703 -5.78 41.24 10.18
C GLU A 703 -4.83 40.07 10.17
N THR A 704 -3.86 40.05 11.08
CA THR A 704 -2.96 38.93 11.22
C THR A 704 -3.63 37.73 11.85
N LEU A 705 -3.51 36.55 11.22
CA LEU A 705 -3.96 35.27 11.75
C LEU A 705 -2.74 34.37 12.05
N LEU A 706 -2.67 33.83 13.26
CA LEU A 706 -1.70 32.79 13.63
C LEU A 706 -2.42 31.48 13.94
N GLY A 707 -2.23 30.47 13.09
CA GLY A 707 -2.67 29.12 13.32
C GLY A 707 -1.65 28.32 14.13
N PHE A 708 -2.11 27.50 15.08
CA PHE A 708 -1.30 26.57 15.87
C PHE A 708 -1.65 25.14 15.46
N GLY A 709 -0.67 24.36 14.99
CA GLY A 709 -0.84 22.98 14.56
C GLY A 709 0.27 22.06 15.03
N VAL A 710 0.07 20.75 14.92
CA VAL A 710 1.06 19.74 15.28
C VAL A 710 1.82 19.28 14.05
N LEU A 711 3.15 19.20 14.16
CA LEU A 711 4.05 18.78 13.09
C LEU A 711 3.84 17.29 12.75
N GLY A 712 3.69 16.98 11.47
CA GLY A 712 3.39 15.62 11.02
C GLY A 712 1.94 15.19 11.21
N GLY A 713 1.08 16.08 11.72
CA GLY A 713 -0.38 15.87 11.73
C GLY A 713 -1.02 16.20 10.38
N VAL A 714 -2.34 16.18 10.37
CA VAL A 714 -3.20 16.37 9.16
C VAL A 714 -2.90 17.68 8.43
N PHE A 715 -2.42 18.71 9.15
CA PHE A 715 -2.02 20.01 8.58
C PHE A 715 -0.55 20.07 8.12
N GLY A 716 0.27 19.12 8.56
CA GLY A 716 1.65 18.97 8.09
C GLY A 716 1.76 18.46 6.66
N GLU A 717 0.70 17.84 6.10
CA GLU A 717 0.71 17.23 4.78
C GLU A 717 -0.61 17.46 4.02
N GLY A 718 -0.54 17.72 2.70
CA GLY A 718 -1.74 17.83 1.84
C GLY A 718 -2.55 19.13 1.98
N VAL A 719 -2.00 20.17 2.61
CA VAL A 719 -2.62 21.51 2.68
C VAL A 719 -2.06 22.39 1.57
N ASP A 720 -2.91 22.99 0.76
CA ASP A 720 -2.54 23.94 -0.27
C ASP A 720 -3.03 25.34 0.10
N LEU A 721 -2.12 26.17 0.65
CA LEU A 721 -2.34 27.56 0.99
C LEU A 721 -1.42 28.43 0.11
N ALA A 722 -1.72 28.47 -1.20
CA ALA A 722 -0.92 29.24 -2.16
C ALA A 722 -1.12 30.74 -2.01
N GLY A 723 -0.10 31.53 -2.36
CA GLY A 723 -0.12 32.98 -2.34
C GLY A 723 -0.23 33.56 -0.92
N ASP A 724 -0.97 34.65 -0.78
CA ASP A 724 -1.17 35.36 0.49
C ASP A 724 -1.96 34.56 1.55
N ARG A 725 -2.43 33.36 1.21
CA ARG A 725 -3.08 32.48 2.20
C ARG A 725 -2.12 31.97 3.26
N LEU A 726 -0.80 31.95 2.99
CA LEU A 726 0.22 31.63 4.00
C LEU A 726 1.52 32.35 3.67
N ILE A 727 1.87 33.39 4.42
CA ILE A 727 3.10 34.16 4.22
C ILE A 727 4.18 33.84 5.23
N GLY A 728 3.91 33.05 6.26
CA GLY A 728 4.93 32.66 7.23
C GLY A 728 4.64 31.36 7.95
N CYS A 729 5.70 30.63 8.24
CA CYS A 729 5.65 29.38 8.97
C CYS A 729 6.69 29.35 10.08
N ALA A 730 6.27 29.03 11.30
CA ALA A 730 7.19 28.74 12.41
C ALA A 730 7.22 27.24 12.69
N ILE A 731 8.40 26.67 12.87
CA ILE A 731 8.58 25.25 13.19
C ILE A 731 9.29 25.14 14.53
N VAL A 732 8.55 24.70 15.53
CA VAL A 732 9.00 24.58 16.92
C VAL A 732 9.52 23.15 17.14
N GLY A 733 10.85 23.04 17.23
CA GLY A 733 11.54 21.76 17.39
C GLY A 733 11.83 21.03 16.10
N VAL A 734 12.59 19.95 16.18
CA VAL A 734 13.14 19.19 15.05
C VAL A 734 12.26 18.00 14.62
N GLY A 735 10.99 17.97 15.01
CA GLY A 735 10.00 17.03 14.51
C GLY A 735 10.21 15.56 14.89
N LEU A 736 11.07 15.24 15.87
CA LEU A 736 11.37 13.86 16.24
C LEU A 736 10.09 13.09 16.57
N PRO A 737 9.94 11.84 16.08
CA PRO A 737 8.90 10.93 16.52
C PRO A 737 8.88 10.77 18.04
N GLN A 738 7.71 10.47 18.60
CA GLN A 738 7.56 10.20 20.02
C GLN A 738 8.40 8.97 20.42
N VAL A 739 9.13 9.09 21.53
CA VAL A 739 9.87 7.97 22.10
C VAL A 739 8.87 6.94 22.64
N ASN A 740 8.90 5.75 22.08
CA ASN A 740 8.11 4.61 22.49
C ASN A 740 8.91 3.31 22.29
N PRO A 741 8.49 2.18 22.88
CA PRO A 741 9.25 0.94 22.75
C PRO A 741 9.50 0.47 21.32
N GLN A 742 8.53 0.68 20.41
CA GLN A 742 8.66 0.32 19.00
C GLN A 742 9.71 1.16 18.28
N GLN A 743 9.71 2.48 18.52
CA GLN A 743 10.69 3.39 17.93
C GLN A 743 12.11 3.11 18.47
N GLU A 744 12.20 2.72 19.74
CA GLU A 744 13.47 2.34 20.35
C GLU A 744 13.98 0.98 19.81
N MET A 745 13.07 0.04 19.50
CA MET A 745 13.43 -1.22 18.83
C MET A 745 13.96 -0.95 17.42
N LEU A 746 13.31 -0.06 16.67
CA LEU A 746 13.75 0.36 15.33
C LEU A 746 15.15 1.01 15.40
N ARG A 747 15.40 1.86 16.41
CA ARG A 747 16.72 2.45 16.65
C ARG A 747 17.77 1.37 16.86
N ARG A 748 17.50 0.40 17.74
CA ARG A 748 18.44 -0.71 18.03
C ARG A 748 18.72 -1.58 16.81
N TYR A 749 17.70 -1.83 16.00
CA TYR A 749 17.85 -2.59 14.76
C TYR A 749 18.86 -1.92 13.81
N TYR A 750 18.68 -0.63 13.50
CA TYR A 750 19.58 0.09 12.61
C TYR A 750 20.92 0.45 13.25
N ASP A 751 21.02 0.55 14.58
CA ASP A 751 22.32 0.64 15.26
C ASP A 751 23.15 -0.64 15.02
N ALA A 752 22.51 -1.81 15.10
CA ALA A 752 23.16 -3.08 14.84
C ALA A 752 23.52 -3.28 13.34
N GLN A 753 22.70 -2.77 12.43
CA GLN A 753 22.90 -2.92 10.98
C GLN A 753 23.97 -1.99 10.41
N ASN A 754 23.97 -0.73 10.81
CA ASN A 754 24.80 0.31 10.16
C ASN A 754 25.31 1.42 11.11
N GLY A 755 25.12 1.29 12.42
CA GLY A 755 25.53 2.27 13.42
C GLY A 755 24.78 3.62 13.39
N SER A 756 23.64 3.69 12.69
CA SER A 756 22.90 4.93 12.45
C SER A 756 21.47 4.90 13.00
N GLY A 757 21.22 4.12 14.04
CA GLY A 757 19.86 3.88 14.54
C GLY A 757 19.12 5.14 14.95
N PHE A 758 19.78 6.11 15.61
CA PHE A 758 19.14 7.38 15.96
C PHE A 758 18.75 8.19 14.71
N ASP A 759 19.57 8.18 13.68
CA ASP A 759 19.30 8.86 12.43
C ASP A 759 18.08 8.26 11.73
N TYR A 760 18.03 6.94 11.62
CA TYR A 760 16.94 6.21 10.95
C TYR A 760 15.62 6.26 11.71
N ALA A 761 15.66 6.10 13.03
CA ALA A 761 14.45 6.07 13.83
C ALA A 761 13.88 7.45 14.17
N TYR A 762 14.74 8.46 14.29
CA TYR A 762 14.33 9.76 14.82
C TYR A 762 14.68 10.93 13.92
N ARG A 763 15.96 11.14 13.59
CA ARG A 763 16.43 12.36 12.95
C ARG A 763 15.90 12.53 11.53
N TYR A 764 16.03 11.52 10.67
CA TYR A 764 15.61 11.64 9.28
C TYR A 764 14.07 11.75 9.16
N PRO A 765 13.25 10.94 9.83
CA PRO A 765 11.80 11.14 9.84
C PRO A 765 11.40 12.52 10.39
N GLY A 766 12.07 13.00 11.45
CA GLY A 766 11.81 14.31 12.02
C GLY A 766 12.11 15.45 11.05
N MET A 767 13.29 15.44 10.44
CA MET A 767 13.70 16.48 9.49
C MET A 767 12.82 16.49 8.23
N ASN A 768 12.34 15.34 7.77
CA ASN A 768 11.40 15.31 6.65
C ASN A 768 10.10 16.06 6.96
N LYS A 769 9.55 15.91 8.19
CA LYS A 769 8.37 16.68 8.62
C LYS A 769 8.67 18.19 8.67
N VAL A 770 9.85 18.57 9.13
CA VAL A 770 10.30 20.00 9.14
C VAL A 770 10.34 20.55 7.72
N LEU A 771 10.98 19.83 6.79
CA LEU A 771 11.11 20.27 5.40
C LEU A 771 9.76 20.32 4.67
N GLN A 772 8.86 19.41 4.97
CA GLN A 772 7.49 19.42 4.43
C GLN A 772 6.70 20.65 4.91
N ALA A 773 6.77 20.95 6.21
CA ALA A 773 6.09 22.11 6.79
C ALA A 773 6.65 23.42 6.21
N ALA A 774 7.96 23.55 6.12
CA ALA A 774 8.63 24.71 5.53
C ALA A 774 8.32 24.91 4.04
N GLY A 775 8.22 23.81 3.28
CA GLY A 775 7.92 23.84 1.85
C GLY A 775 6.51 24.31 1.48
N ARG A 776 5.72 24.77 2.44
CA ARG A 776 4.36 25.27 2.22
C ARG A 776 4.29 26.77 1.96
N VAL A 777 5.33 27.50 2.35
CA VAL A 777 5.35 28.97 2.31
C VAL A 777 5.53 29.50 0.87
N ILE A 778 6.34 28.83 0.05
CA ILE A 778 6.58 29.24 -1.34
C ILE A 778 6.04 28.14 -2.28
N ARG A 779 5.05 28.48 -3.11
CA ARG A 779 4.36 27.61 -4.05
C ARG A 779 4.43 28.09 -5.50
N THR A 780 4.51 29.41 -5.69
CA THR A 780 4.61 30.06 -6.98
C THR A 780 5.84 30.97 -7.04
N PRO A 781 6.31 31.37 -8.21
CA PRO A 781 7.44 32.32 -8.33
C PRO A 781 7.18 33.68 -7.71
N GLU A 782 5.93 34.06 -7.58
CA GLU A 782 5.45 35.33 -7.04
C GLU A 782 5.32 35.29 -5.52
N ASP A 783 5.26 34.10 -4.91
CA ASP A 783 5.12 33.95 -3.47
C ASP A 783 6.36 34.51 -2.76
N ARG A 784 6.11 35.22 -1.69
CA ARG A 784 7.13 35.73 -0.78
C ARG A 784 6.75 35.45 0.66
N GLY A 785 7.68 34.86 1.42
CA GLY A 785 7.32 34.45 2.77
C GLY A 785 8.51 34.09 3.66
N VAL A 786 8.22 33.75 4.92
CA VAL A 786 9.21 33.52 5.97
C VAL A 786 9.07 32.14 6.58
N VAL A 787 10.17 31.47 6.79
CA VAL A 787 10.28 30.24 7.60
C VAL A 787 11.15 30.54 8.83
N LEU A 788 10.60 30.33 10.01
CA LEU A 788 11.26 30.49 11.29
C LEU A 788 11.46 29.14 11.97
N LEU A 789 12.70 28.70 12.15
CA LEU A 789 13.08 27.48 12.85
C LEU A 789 13.41 27.79 14.30
N LEU A 790 12.70 27.17 15.25
CA LEU A 790 12.82 27.42 16.68
C LEU A 790 13.38 26.20 17.40
N ASP A 791 14.69 26.00 17.35
CA ASP A 791 15.43 25.00 18.13
C ASP A 791 16.94 25.13 17.89
N ASP A 792 17.76 25.02 18.95
CA ASP A 792 19.23 25.09 18.91
C ASP A 792 19.85 23.96 18.07
N ARG A 793 19.16 22.82 17.93
CA ARG A 793 19.65 21.67 17.13
C ARG A 793 19.78 22.00 15.66
N PHE A 794 19.00 22.90 15.10
CA PHE A 794 19.13 23.30 13.70
C PHE A 794 20.48 23.95 13.36
N ALA A 795 21.17 24.53 14.33
CA ALA A 795 22.51 25.07 14.15
C ALA A 795 23.62 23.99 14.24
N ARG A 796 23.30 22.79 14.66
CA ARG A 796 24.29 21.71 14.78
C ARG A 796 24.59 21.09 13.41
N PRO A 797 25.85 20.69 13.13
CA PRO A 797 26.26 20.14 11.83
C PRO A 797 25.48 18.88 11.42
N ASP A 798 25.09 18.05 12.40
CA ASP A 798 24.36 16.80 12.16
C ASP A 798 22.90 17.02 11.70
N TYR A 799 22.31 18.20 11.95
CA TYR A 799 21.02 18.63 11.42
C TYR A 799 21.17 19.54 10.19
N ALA A 800 22.11 20.51 10.23
CA ALA A 800 22.30 21.48 9.16
C ALA A 800 22.65 20.79 7.80
N ARG A 801 23.39 19.68 7.82
CA ARG A 801 23.69 18.88 6.62
C ARG A 801 22.44 18.29 5.94
N LEU A 802 21.30 18.24 6.63
CA LEU A 802 20.04 17.74 6.09
C LEU A 802 19.19 18.84 5.46
N PHE A 803 19.63 20.08 5.50
CA PHE A 803 18.96 21.19 4.81
C PHE A 803 19.07 21.03 3.30
N PRO A 804 18.00 21.40 2.55
CA PRO A 804 18.07 21.39 1.09
C PRO A 804 19.12 22.40 0.59
N PRO A 805 19.71 22.16 -0.60
CA PRO A 805 20.76 23.05 -1.13
C PRO A 805 20.36 24.52 -1.27
N HIS A 806 19.08 24.81 -1.46
CA HIS A 806 18.55 26.17 -1.56
C HIS A 806 18.37 26.90 -0.21
N TRP A 807 18.71 26.27 0.93
CA TRP A 807 18.66 26.88 2.25
C TRP A 807 20.02 27.48 2.70
N GLN A 808 20.97 27.64 1.81
CA GLN A 808 22.32 28.18 2.14
C GLN A 808 22.29 29.61 2.72
N HIS A 809 21.21 30.36 2.48
CA HIS A 809 20.99 31.71 2.97
C HIS A 809 20.36 31.79 4.36
N ILE A 810 20.26 30.68 5.10
CA ILE A 810 19.74 30.66 6.47
C ILE A 810 20.53 31.60 7.37
N ARG A 811 19.81 32.41 8.16
CA ARG A 811 20.41 33.31 9.15
C ARG A 811 20.14 32.80 10.56
N TYR A 812 21.19 32.58 11.32
CA TYR A 812 21.11 32.19 12.72
C TYR A 812 21.02 33.42 13.58
N LEU A 813 20.03 33.50 14.45
CA LEU A 813 19.69 34.64 15.29
C LEU A 813 19.68 34.20 16.75
N HIS A 814 20.01 35.17 17.66
CA HIS A 814 20.17 34.87 19.06
C HIS A 814 19.26 35.71 19.97
N SER A 815 18.46 36.62 19.42
CA SER A 815 17.46 37.36 20.16
C SER A 815 16.19 37.67 19.35
N ALA A 816 15.10 38.02 20.03
CA ALA A 816 13.86 38.44 19.41
C ALA A 816 14.02 39.81 18.68
N GLU A 817 14.92 40.65 19.14
CA GLU A 817 15.25 41.95 18.50
C GLU A 817 15.93 41.72 17.16
N GLU A 818 16.92 40.82 17.10
CA GLU A 818 17.59 40.45 15.86
C GLU A 818 16.59 39.88 14.85
N LEU A 819 15.64 39.07 15.32
CA LEU A 819 14.58 38.54 14.48
C LEU A 819 13.68 39.65 13.94
N GLY A 820 13.27 40.59 14.78
CA GLY A 820 12.47 41.76 14.39
C GLY A 820 13.14 42.56 13.28
N GLN A 821 14.44 42.88 13.44
CA GLN A 821 15.23 43.61 12.44
C GLN A 821 15.34 42.82 11.14
N ALA A 822 15.64 41.52 11.21
CA ALA A 822 15.76 40.67 10.04
C ALA A 822 14.43 40.54 9.24
N LEU A 823 13.30 40.52 9.92
CA LEU A 823 11.98 40.51 9.31
C LEU A 823 11.65 41.84 8.63
N GLN A 824 11.96 42.96 9.27
CA GLN A 824 11.81 44.29 8.67
C GLN A 824 12.65 44.44 7.40
N ASP A 825 13.93 44.04 7.43
CA ASP A 825 14.82 44.07 6.28
C ASP A 825 14.28 43.19 5.12
N PHE A 826 13.66 42.06 5.46
CA PHE A 826 13.08 41.15 4.46
C PHE A 826 11.83 41.74 3.82
N TRP A 827 10.90 42.28 4.60
CA TRP A 827 9.61 42.75 4.06
C TRP A 827 9.69 44.11 3.40
N GLN A 828 10.75 44.91 3.67
CA GLN A 828 10.99 46.24 3.05
C GLN A 828 11.60 46.13 1.63
N LYS A 829 12.31 45.07 1.35
CA LYS A 829 12.81 44.72 -0.01
C LYS A 829 11.67 44.24 -0.92
#